data_a7bb773f5ca3282f4487de7d72643652
#
_entry.id   a7bb773f5ca3282f4487de7d72643652
#
_cell.length_a   1.000
_cell.length_b   1.000
_cell.length_c   1.000
_cell.angle_alpha   90.00
_cell.angle_beta   90.00
_cell.angle_gamma   90.00
#
_symmetry.space_group_name_H-M   'P 1'
#
loop_
_entity.id
_entity.type
_entity.pdbx_description
1 polymer ?
#
loop_
_entity_poly.entity_id
_entity_poly.type
_entity_poly.pdbx_seq_one_letter_code
_entity_poly.pdbx_strand_id
1 'polypeptide(L)'
;MPIEKEVFTIAIAGNPNCGKTALFNSLTGSNQIVGNWPGVTVEKKEGQFKLDNHTIRVVDLPGIYALFANSEDERAALDYLLKGEADLVVNILDATNLERNLFLTSQLMEKGVPMVLAVNMMDIAASRGIHVDLHKLEEILGVTAIGLTAVSPKSCEGFVNDLHKLLHNSRELPLPKAVKHSEVLEKLIEEIAVPLKPVAEKLGASPRWTAVQYLEHSGRVLELADELGVEIPHDKIEEDLGEEVEFALADSRYSYARDIAKAVIRDNTNTSTRTDKLDKLFLNRILGIPLFLIAMYLVFWFAVKVGSAFIDFFDILFGGIFVDGMTELLTKVGAPGVVVALLANGIGTGIQTVSTFIPVIFFMFLCLSFLEDSGYMSRAAFVADRFMRFLGLPGKAFVPMIVGFGCSVPALMGTRTLENKRERFLTLFLVPFMSCGARLPVYALFGAAFFGESAGTLVFGIYLTGIVIALIYGLLLRHTVFMGKESTFIMELPPYHLPKVRNLFRHAWLRLKEFVFRAGKIVLIMVTVLGFMGSVGTDGSFGNDNNEKSVLSAVGTVITPVFEPFGVERDNWPASVALFTGLFAKEAIVGTLNSLYAIEGTDVATATEKAGEAGALAAADAAPEETAADEGFSLKSTVKDALVSVPVNLVEVFTSIASPLGVKDAIDESESAGNEGAYKTMQAHFNLGRFQVLAYLLFILLYVPCLAAMGTAFRELGRFYGTLMMVLQTVIGWSLSVLFFQVTCGHSVALILTSVVLLAGVVVALIGIGRDQRKKKVFD
;
A
#
# COMPACT_ATOMS: atom_id res chain seq x y z
N MET A 1 -48.65 -10.28 21.52
CA MET A 1 -47.71 -10.46 20.40
C MET A 1 -46.94 -9.14 20.23
N PRO A 2 -45.61 -9.09 20.26
CA PRO A 2 -44.90 -7.88 19.91
C PRO A 2 -44.91 -7.59 18.42
N ILE A 3 -45.36 -8.50 17.54
CA ILE A 3 -45.45 -8.31 16.10
C ILE A 3 -46.86 -7.95 15.70
N GLU A 4 -47.26 -6.69 15.89
CA GLU A 4 -48.46 -6.12 15.28
C GLU A 4 -48.20 -5.56 13.86
N LYS A 5 -46.92 -5.45 13.47
CA LYS A 5 -46.51 -4.92 12.17
C LYS A 5 -46.49 -6.00 11.09
N GLU A 6 -46.99 -5.71 9.89
CA GLU A 6 -46.90 -6.59 8.71
C GLU A 6 -45.42 -6.86 8.33
N VAL A 7 -44.54 -5.88 8.58
CA VAL A 7 -43.11 -5.96 8.30
C VAL A 7 -42.35 -5.66 9.59
N PHE A 8 -41.51 -6.62 10.03
CA PHE A 8 -40.63 -6.50 11.18
C PHE A 8 -39.18 -6.37 10.72
N THR A 9 -38.47 -5.36 11.21
CA THR A 9 -37.11 -5.04 10.74
C THR A 9 -36.05 -5.49 11.75
N ILE A 10 -35.12 -6.33 11.32
CA ILE A 10 -33.98 -6.80 12.09
C ILE A 10 -32.71 -6.18 11.53
N ALA A 11 -31.90 -5.56 12.37
CA ALA A 11 -30.53 -5.14 12.03
C ALA A 11 -29.52 -6.16 12.54
N ILE A 12 -28.61 -6.60 11.69
CA ILE A 12 -27.49 -7.45 12.06
C ILE A 12 -26.30 -6.57 12.38
N ALA A 13 -25.83 -6.57 13.64
CA ALA A 13 -24.65 -5.86 14.10
C ALA A 13 -23.57 -6.83 14.54
N GLY A 14 -22.32 -6.37 14.65
CA GLY A 14 -21.21 -7.16 15.19
C GLY A 14 -19.87 -6.77 14.58
N ASN A 15 -18.81 -7.27 15.17
CA ASN A 15 -17.45 -6.98 14.73
C ASN A 15 -17.15 -7.48 13.31
N PRO A 16 -16.16 -6.93 12.60
CA PRO A 16 -15.63 -7.56 11.40
C PRO A 16 -15.24 -9.02 11.67
N ASN A 17 -15.47 -9.90 10.69
CA ASN A 17 -15.13 -11.33 10.73
C ASN A 17 -15.90 -12.20 11.74
N CYS A 18 -16.83 -11.70 12.52
CA CYS A 18 -17.66 -12.51 13.44
C CYS A 18 -18.71 -13.40 12.72
N GLY A 19 -18.83 -13.30 11.40
CA GLY A 19 -19.73 -14.12 10.58
C GLY A 19 -21.06 -13.45 10.20
N LYS A 20 -21.17 -12.11 10.25
CA LYS A 20 -22.39 -11.34 9.87
C LYS A 20 -22.88 -11.70 8.48
N THR A 21 -22.01 -11.58 7.48
CA THR A 21 -22.38 -11.86 6.07
C THR A 21 -22.79 -13.33 5.87
N ALA A 22 -22.20 -14.26 6.62
CA ALA A 22 -22.58 -15.66 6.54
C ALA A 22 -24.02 -15.87 7.08
N LEU A 23 -24.34 -15.29 8.24
CA LEU A 23 -25.70 -15.33 8.79
C LEU A 23 -26.71 -14.61 7.89
N PHE A 24 -26.38 -13.40 7.45
CA PHE A 24 -27.23 -12.63 6.53
C PHE A 24 -27.58 -13.41 5.26
N ASN A 25 -26.56 -14.01 4.61
CA ASN A 25 -26.75 -14.82 3.41
C ASN A 25 -27.58 -16.09 3.68
N SER A 26 -27.39 -16.70 4.85
CA SER A 26 -28.17 -17.87 5.24
C SER A 26 -29.65 -17.55 5.51
N LEU A 27 -29.94 -16.37 6.07
CA LEU A 27 -31.32 -15.93 6.34
C LEU A 27 -32.04 -15.46 5.09
N THR A 28 -31.35 -14.71 4.21
CA THR A 28 -31.99 -14.02 3.08
C THR A 28 -31.89 -14.77 1.74
N GLY A 29 -30.98 -15.74 1.65
CA GLY A 29 -30.77 -16.51 0.41
C GLY A 29 -30.40 -15.61 -0.78
N SER A 30 -31.11 -15.79 -1.92
CA SER A 30 -30.91 -15.00 -3.15
C SER A 30 -31.66 -13.66 -3.17
N ASN A 31 -32.51 -13.37 -2.18
CA ASN A 31 -33.35 -12.18 -2.12
C ASN A 31 -32.61 -11.01 -1.43
N GLN A 32 -31.59 -10.52 -2.07
CA GLN A 32 -30.75 -9.42 -1.52
C GLN A 32 -30.83 -8.19 -2.42
N ILE A 33 -30.91 -7.01 -1.80
CA ILE A 33 -30.79 -5.71 -2.45
C ILE A 33 -29.50 -5.08 -1.96
N VAL A 34 -28.64 -4.71 -2.90
CA VAL A 34 -27.35 -4.07 -2.61
C VAL A 34 -27.42 -2.62 -3.07
N GLY A 35 -27.05 -1.70 -2.21
CA GLY A 35 -26.98 -0.26 -2.47
C GLY A 35 -25.88 0.37 -1.65
N ASN A 36 -25.86 1.69 -1.53
CA ASN A 36 -24.95 2.39 -0.62
C ASN A 36 -25.75 3.03 0.52
N TRP A 37 -25.11 3.16 1.68
CA TRP A 37 -25.67 3.94 2.78
C TRP A 37 -25.79 5.41 2.38
N PRO A 38 -26.85 6.10 2.78
CA PRO A 38 -27.05 7.52 2.44
C PRO A 38 -25.85 8.39 2.89
N GLY A 39 -25.25 9.12 1.94
CA GLY A 39 -24.18 10.09 2.23
C GLY A 39 -22.77 9.51 2.39
N VAL A 40 -22.60 8.20 2.26
CA VAL A 40 -21.30 7.52 2.37
C VAL A 40 -21.10 6.51 1.24
N THR A 41 -19.86 6.06 1.03
CA THR A 41 -19.50 5.07 0.00
C THR A 41 -19.63 3.62 0.48
N VAL A 42 -20.15 3.41 1.67
CA VAL A 42 -20.30 2.11 2.33
C VAL A 42 -21.45 1.32 1.73
N GLU A 43 -21.23 0.05 1.44
CA GLU A 43 -22.22 -0.85 0.86
C GLU A 43 -23.32 -1.19 1.89
N LYS A 44 -24.59 -1.00 1.51
CA LYS A 44 -25.76 -1.40 2.28
C LYS A 44 -26.37 -2.67 1.69
N LYS A 45 -26.56 -3.70 2.51
CA LYS A 45 -27.21 -4.95 2.14
C LYS A 45 -28.51 -5.10 2.89
N GLU A 46 -29.58 -5.29 2.15
CA GLU A 46 -30.89 -5.58 2.68
C GLU A 46 -31.43 -6.87 2.08
N GLY A 47 -32.16 -7.62 2.87
CA GLY A 47 -32.81 -8.82 2.43
C GLY A 47 -34.12 -9.05 3.18
N GLN A 48 -34.83 -10.06 2.80
CA GLN A 48 -36.08 -10.42 3.50
C GLN A 48 -36.30 -11.92 3.49
N PHE A 49 -36.89 -12.41 4.56
CA PHE A 49 -37.40 -13.78 4.64
C PHE A 49 -38.78 -13.82 5.30
N LYS A 50 -39.49 -14.89 5.10
CA LYS A 50 -40.84 -15.08 5.69
C LYS A 50 -40.72 -15.91 6.96
N LEU A 51 -41.40 -15.45 8.01
CA LEU A 51 -41.55 -16.16 9.27
C LEU A 51 -43.04 -16.22 9.58
N ASP A 52 -43.67 -17.38 9.40
CA ASP A 52 -45.11 -17.56 9.39
C ASP A 52 -45.82 -16.58 8.40
N ASN A 53 -46.71 -15.73 8.92
CA ASN A 53 -47.43 -14.72 8.13
C ASN A 53 -46.73 -13.34 8.09
N HIS A 54 -45.56 -13.18 8.74
CA HIS A 54 -44.84 -11.92 8.81
C HIS A 54 -43.66 -11.89 7.83
N THR A 55 -43.42 -10.72 7.26
CA THR A 55 -42.21 -10.47 6.48
C THR A 55 -41.15 -9.88 7.38
N ILE A 56 -40.02 -10.58 7.52
CA ILE A 56 -38.85 -10.10 8.26
C ILE A 56 -37.91 -9.46 7.27
N ARG A 57 -37.69 -8.14 7.43
CA ARG A 57 -36.65 -7.39 6.70
C ARG A 57 -35.39 -7.45 7.49
N VAL A 58 -34.28 -7.82 6.84
CA VAL A 58 -32.94 -7.90 7.44
C VAL A 58 -32.03 -6.86 6.83
N VAL A 59 -31.39 -6.07 7.66
CA VAL A 59 -30.41 -5.05 7.26
C VAL A 59 -29.05 -5.43 7.83
N ASP A 60 -28.06 -5.63 6.95
CA ASP A 60 -26.67 -5.91 7.36
C ASP A 60 -25.98 -4.59 7.65
N LEU A 61 -25.66 -4.33 8.92
CA LEU A 61 -24.86 -3.16 9.30
C LEU A 61 -23.38 -3.39 8.98
N PRO A 62 -22.63 -2.33 8.65
CA PRO A 62 -21.18 -2.44 8.48
C PRO A 62 -20.52 -3.12 9.66
N GLY A 63 -19.43 -3.84 9.41
CA GLY A 63 -18.64 -4.46 10.48
C GLY A 63 -17.82 -3.42 11.22
N ILE A 64 -18.18 -3.17 12.48
CA ILE A 64 -17.55 -2.14 13.30
C ILE A 64 -17.03 -2.74 14.60
N TYR A 65 -15.98 -2.14 15.15
CA TYR A 65 -15.45 -2.52 16.47
C TYR A 65 -16.04 -1.66 17.58
N ALA A 66 -16.46 -0.46 17.25
CA ALA A 66 -17.01 0.50 18.18
C ALA A 66 -17.99 1.46 17.49
N LEU A 67 -18.80 2.19 18.26
CA LEU A 67 -19.77 3.20 17.79
C LEU A 67 -19.25 4.63 18.02
N PHE A 68 -18.01 4.92 17.58
CA PHE A 68 -17.38 6.25 17.79
C PHE A 68 -17.61 7.24 16.64
N ALA A 69 -18.21 6.84 15.52
CA ALA A 69 -18.38 7.63 14.31
C ALA A 69 -17.08 8.18 13.69
N ASN A 70 -15.95 7.51 13.93
CA ASN A 70 -14.64 7.90 13.40
C ASN A 70 -14.41 7.42 11.95
N SER A 71 -15.09 6.36 11.53
CA SER A 71 -15.07 5.84 10.17
C SER A 71 -16.43 6.02 9.48
N GLU A 72 -16.45 5.94 8.14
CA GLU A 72 -17.71 5.96 7.37
C GLU A 72 -18.64 4.78 7.75
N ASP A 73 -18.04 3.61 8.04
CA ASP A 73 -18.74 2.42 8.49
C ASP A 73 -19.42 2.61 9.85
N GLU A 74 -18.69 3.19 10.81
CA GLU A 74 -19.21 3.48 12.15
C GLU A 74 -20.32 4.53 12.11
N ARG A 75 -20.14 5.59 11.30
CA ARG A 75 -21.17 6.63 11.10
C ARG A 75 -22.45 6.03 10.52
N ALA A 76 -22.33 5.18 9.49
CA ALA A 76 -23.49 4.55 8.86
C ALA A 76 -24.27 3.66 9.85
N ALA A 77 -23.56 2.87 10.66
CA ALA A 77 -24.17 2.02 11.67
C ALA A 77 -24.83 2.84 12.78
N LEU A 78 -24.14 3.87 13.29
CA LEU A 78 -24.64 4.74 14.34
C LEU A 78 -25.88 5.52 13.88
N ASP A 79 -25.84 6.14 12.70
CA ASP A 79 -26.97 6.90 12.13
C ASP A 79 -28.20 6.01 11.94
N TYR A 80 -28.01 4.75 11.50
CA TYR A 80 -29.10 3.81 11.38
C TYR A 80 -29.73 3.44 12.73
N LEU A 81 -28.90 3.17 13.73
CA LEU A 81 -29.36 2.88 15.09
C LEU A 81 -30.04 4.07 15.77
N LEU A 82 -29.57 5.30 15.46
CA LEU A 82 -30.19 6.54 15.98
C LEU A 82 -31.58 6.80 15.39
N LYS A 83 -31.79 6.46 14.11
CA LYS A 83 -33.10 6.61 13.46
C LYS A 83 -34.17 5.67 14.01
N GLY A 84 -33.77 4.61 14.74
CA GLY A 84 -34.71 3.63 15.30
C GLY A 84 -35.48 2.84 14.22
N GLU A 85 -34.87 2.65 13.05
CA GLU A 85 -35.52 1.91 11.93
C GLU A 85 -35.56 0.39 12.19
N ALA A 86 -34.70 -0.14 13.08
CA ALA A 86 -34.69 -1.54 13.46
C ALA A 86 -35.60 -1.79 14.68
N ASP A 87 -36.48 -2.77 14.59
CA ASP A 87 -37.31 -3.23 15.70
C ASP A 87 -36.48 -4.10 16.66
N LEU A 88 -35.48 -4.82 16.15
CA LEU A 88 -34.59 -5.69 16.92
C LEU A 88 -33.17 -5.68 16.32
N VAL A 89 -32.15 -5.64 17.17
CA VAL A 89 -30.76 -5.81 16.77
C VAL A 89 -30.30 -7.23 17.09
N VAL A 90 -29.83 -7.96 16.09
CA VAL A 90 -29.13 -9.23 16.24
C VAL A 90 -27.64 -8.94 16.29
N ASN A 91 -27.05 -8.91 17.48
CA ASN A 91 -25.65 -8.68 17.67
C ASN A 91 -24.87 -10.00 17.61
N ILE A 92 -24.00 -10.16 16.62
CA ILE A 92 -23.23 -11.39 16.41
C ILE A 92 -21.91 -11.29 17.15
N LEU A 93 -21.65 -12.29 17.99
CA LEU A 93 -20.46 -12.45 18.79
C LEU A 93 -19.64 -13.64 18.31
N ASP A 94 -18.34 -13.51 18.25
CA ASP A 94 -17.43 -14.63 18.03
C ASP A 94 -17.11 -15.32 19.37
N ALA A 95 -17.53 -16.56 19.52
CA ALA A 95 -17.31 -17.37 20.71
C ALA A 95 -15.81 -17.59 21.00
N THR A 96 -14.96 -17.52 19.98
CA THR A 96 -13.49 -17.71 20.12
C THR A 96 -12.79 -16.45 20.61
N ASN A 97 -13.48 -15.29 20.56
CA ASN A 97 -12.93 -13.98 20.94
C ASN A 97 -14.01 -13.11 21.61
N LEU A 98 -14.66 -13.69 22.61
CA LEU A 98 -15.86 -13.10 23.22
C LEU A 98 -15.58 -11.76 23.92
N GLU A 99 -14.47 -11.64 24.66
CA GLU A 99 -14.08 -10.42 25.37
C GLU A 99 -14.12 -9.19 24.47
N ARG A 100 -13.54 -9.31 23.30
CA ARG A 100 -13.48 -8.19 22.33
C ARG A 100 -14.83 -7.85 21.71
N ASN A 101 -15.65 -8.86 21.41
CA ASN A 101 -16.97 -8.65 20.83
C ASN A 101 -17.93 -8.00 21.83
N LEU A 102 -17.72 -8.25 23.13
CA LEU A 102 -18.49 -7.63 24.21
C LEU A 102 -18.25 -6.12 24.34
N PHE A 103 -17.17 -5.58 23.80
CA PHE A 103 -16.95 -4.13 23.78
C PHE A 103 -18.01 -3.40 22.95
N LEU A 104 -18.25 -3.81 21.71
CA LEU A 104 -19.34 -3.28 20.89
C LEU A 104 -20.71 -3.57 21.53
N THR A 105 -20.85 -4.76 22.14
CA THR A 105 -22.08 -5.13 22.86
C THR A 105 -22.37 -4.14 23.96
N SER A 106 -21.38 -3.73 24.76
CA SER A 106 -21.56 -2.75 25.83
C SER A 106 -22.08 -1.41 25.31
N GLN A 107 -21.59 -0.94 24.18
CA GLN A 107 -22.06 0.31 23.55
C GLN A 107 -23.50 0.20 23.02
N LEU A 108 -23.88 -0.96 22.43
CA LEU A 108 -25.26 -1.23 22.05
C LEU A 108 -26.19 -1.29 23.26
N MET A 109 -25.71 -1.86 24.38
CA MET A 109 -26.44 -1.89 25.65
C MET A 109 -26.62 -0.48 26.25
N GLU A 110 -25.61 0.37 26.22
CA GLU A 110 -25.66 1.77 26.66
C GLU A 110 -26.70 2.57 25.84
N LYS A 111 -26.81 2.30 24.53
CA LYS A 111 -27.85 2.88 23.67
C LYS A 111 -29.24 2.42 24.06
N GLY A 112 -29.38 1.24 24.66
CA GLY A 112 -30.66 0.67 25.09
C GLY A 112 -31.52 0.16 23.95
N VAL A 113 -30.93 -0.35 22.89
CA VAL A 113 -31.69 -0.96 21.77
C VAL A 113 -32.16 -2.38 22.12
N PRO A 114 -33.38 -2.78 21.72
CA PRO A 114 -33.79 -4.19 21.85
C PRO A 114 -32.83 -5.09 21.08
N MET A 115 -32.25 -6.10 21.76
CA MET A 115 -31.25 -6.95 21.12
C MET A 115 -31.32 -8.42 21.51
N VAL A 116 -30.78 -9.24 20.62
CA VAL A 116 -30.51 -10.66 20.83
C VAL A 116 -29.04 -10.92 20.48
N LEU A 117 -28.38 -11.73 21.28
CA LEU A 117 -26.99 -12.13 21.02
C LEU A 117 -26.97 -13.43 20.20
N ALA A 118 -26.30 -13.39 19.07
CA ALA A 118 -26.02 -14.55 18.22
C ALA A 118 -24.57 -14.98 18.41
N VAL A 119 -24.30 -15.94 19.31
CA VAL A 119 -22.96 -16.40 19.62
C VAL A 119 -22.51 -17.40 18.55
N ASN A 120 -21.72 -16.94 17.61
CA ASN A 120 -21.28 -17.69 16.43
C ASN A 120 -19.95 -18.40 16.66
N MET A 121 -19.54 -19.25 15.70
CA MET A 121 -18.30 -20.05 15.75
C MET A 121 -18.24 -21.00 16.95
N MET A 122 -19.37 -21.51 17.43
CA MET A 122 -19.43 -22.44 18.54
C MET A 122 -18.68 -23.75 18.27
N ASP A 123 -18.61 -24.21 17.03
CA ASP A 123 -17.85 -25.35 16.56
C ASP A 123 -16.33 -25.12 16.70
N ILE A 124 -15.87 -23.94 16.32
CA ILE A 124 -14.45 -23.55 16.43
C ILE A 124 -14.09 -23.37 17.91
N ALA A 125 -14.92 -22.72 18.70
CA ALA A 125 -14.74 -22.57 20.13
C ALA A 125 -14.61 -23.94 20.82
N ALA A 126 -15.55 -24.86 20.56
CA ALA A 126 -15.50 -26.22 21.08
C ALA A 126 -14.23 -26.98 20.68
N SER A 127 -13.79 -26.86 19.44
CA SER A 127 -12.54 -27.45 18.93
C SER A 127 -11.28 -26.93 19.64
N ARG A 128 -11.36 -25.70 20.19
CA ARG A 128 -10.30 -25.06 20.99
C ARG A 128 -10.44 -25.31 22.52
N GLY A 129 -11.45 -26.05 22.92
CA GLY A 129 -11.73 -26.30 24.35
C GLY A 129 -12.38 -25.12 25.08
N ILE A 130 -12.86 -24.13 24.33
CA ILE A 130 -13.57 -22.97 24.88
C ILE A 130 -15.06 -23.30 24.92
N HIS A 131 -15.62 -23.29 26.13
CA HIS A 131 -17.03 -23.49 26.35
C HIS A 131 -17.67 -22.21 26.89
N VAL A 132 -18.57 -21.61 26.11
CA VAL A 132 -19.32 -20.41 26.50
C VAL A 132 -20.63 -20.84 27.18
N ASP A 133 -20.83 -20.39 28.40
CA ASP A 133 -22.06 -20.59 29.15
C ASP A 133 -23.09 -19.53 28.74
N LEU A 134 -23.93 -19.88 27.74
CA LEU A 134 -24.94 -18.97 27.18
C LEU A 134 -25.95 -18.52 28.24
N HIS A 135 -26.36 -19.42 29.13
CA HIS A 135 -27.34 -19.10 30.17
C HIS A 135 -26.81 -18.03 31.13
N LYS A 136 -25.56 -18.16 31.54
CA LYS A 136 -24.91 -17.19 32.41
C LYS A 136 -24.69 -15.84 31.67
N LEU A 137 -24.42 -15.88 30.35
CA LEU A 137 -24.33 -14.68 29.52
C LEU A 137 -25.67 -13.95 29.47
N GLU A 138 -26.80 -14.66 29.29
CA GLU A 138 -28.14 -14.11 29.35
C GLU A 138 -28.46 -13.51 30.74
N GLU A 139 -28.11 -14.20 31.82
CA GLU A 139 -28.36 -13.73 33.16
C GLU A 139 -27.60 -12.41 33.44
N ILE A 140 -26.35 -12.29 33.02
CA ILE A 140 -25.53 -11.10 33.24
C ILE A 140 -26.01 -9.92 32.39
N LEU A 141 -26.23 -10.11 31.09
CA LEU A 141 -26.56 -9.04 30.15
C LEU A 141 -28.06 -8.71 30.10
N GLY A 142 -28.91 -9.62 30.53
CA GLY A 142 -30.36 -9.43 30.53
C GLY A 142 -31.01 -9.59 29.14
N VAL A 143 -30.29 -10.16 28.17
CA VAL A 143 -30.77 -10.37 26.79
C VAL A 143 -30.58 -11.83 26.39
N THR A 144 -31.40 -12.35 25.50
CA THR A 144 -31.32 -13.73 25.03
C THR A 144 -30.05 -13.98 24.22
N ALA A 145 -29.36 -15.08 24.49
CA ALA A 145 -28.15 -15.50 23.79
C ALA A 145 -28.37 -16.85 23.08
N ILE A 146 -28.23 -16.87 21.76
CA ILE A 146 -28.47 -18.06 20.94
C ILE A 146 -27.12 -18.48 20.33
N GLY A 147 -26.70 -19.72 20.58
CA GLY A 147 -25.49 -20.28 19.99
C GLY A 147 -25.74 -20.74 18.56
N LEU A 148 -24.81 -20.41 17.66
CA LEU A 148 -24.90 -20.83 16.27
C LEU A 148 -23.54 -21.11 15.62
N THR A 149 -23.60 -21.74 14.45
CA THR A 149 -22.51 -21.87 13.47
C THR A 149 -23.04 -21.40 12.14
N ALA A 150 -22.79 -20.13 11.81
CA ALA A 150 -23.42 -19.43 10.68
C ALA A 150 -23.16 -20.07 9.29
N VAL A 151 -22.13 -20.90 9.16
CA VAL A 151 -21.83 -21.67 7.94
C VAL A 151 -22.61 -22.99 7.84
N SER A 152 -23.33 -23.39 8.90
CA SER A 152 -24.15 -24.62 8.95
C SER A 152 -25.63 -24.30 8.73
N PRO A 153 -26.27 -24.77 7.63
CA PRO A 153 -27.68 -24.52 7.39
C PRO A 153 -28.58 -24.97 8.53
N LYS A 154 -28.32 -26.15 9.12
CA LYS A 154 -29.10 -26.65 10.25
C LYS A 154 -29.00 -25.77 11.50
N SER A 155 -27.83 -25.19 11.75
CA SER A 155 -27.64 -24.26 12.87
C SER A 155 -28.37 -22.95 12.65
N CYS A 156 -28.41 -22.46 11.41
CA CYS A 156 -29.16 -21.27 11.05
C CYS A 156 -30.68 -21.48 11.12
N GLU A 157 -31.19 -22.65 10.70
CA GLU A 157 -32.59 -23.03 10.91
C GLU A 157 -32.97 -23.08 12.40
N GLY A 158 -32.06 -23.64 13.24
CA GLY A 158 -32.22 -23.61 14.69
C GLY A 158 -32.32 -22.19 15.24
N PHE A 159 -31.42 -21.29 14.80
CA PHE A 159 -31.43 -19.88 15.19
C PHE A 159 -32.76 -19.20 14.80
N VAL A 160 -33.26 -19.42 13.58
CA VAL A 160 -34.56 -18.87 13.11
C VAL A 160 -35.69 -19.37 14.01
N ASN A 161 -35.72 -20.65 14.35
CA ASN A 161 -36.74 -21.23 15.21
C ASN A 161 -36.71 -20.65 16.64
N ASP A 162 -35.51 -20.44 17.22
CA ASP A 162 -35.39 -19.84 18.54
C ASP A 162 -35.74 -18.35 18.52
N LEU A 163 -35.34 -17.63 17.48
CA LEU A 163 -35.76 -16.25 17.23
C LEU A 163 -37.32 -16.16 17.09
N HIS A 164 -37.93 -17.11 16.38
CA HIS A 164 -39.37 -17.20 16.26
C HIS A 164 -40.05 -17.39 17.60
N LYS A 165 -39.57 -18.33 18.44
CA LYS A 165 -40.10 -18.54 19.79
C LYS A 165 -39.98 -17.28 20.63
N LEU A 166 -38.87 -16.56 20.56
CA LEU A 166 -38.66 -15.31 21.28
C LEU A 166 -39.69 -14.25 20.86
N LEU A 167 -39.84 -14.05 19.56
CA LEU A 167 -40.77 -13.05 19.01
C LEU A 167 -42.25 -13.40 19.26
N HIS A 168 -42.57 -14.69 19.35
CA HIS A 168 -43.97 -15.16 19.55
C HIS A 168 -44.34 -15.20 21.02
N ASN A 169 -43.43 -15.60 21.91
CA ASN A 169 -43.74 -15.84 23.31
C ASN A 169 -43.50 -14.62 24.23
N SER A 170 -42.71 -13.65 23.79
CA SER A 170 -42.38 -12.46 24.60
C SER A 170 -43.44 -11.37 24.37
N ARG A 171 -43.92 -10.76 25.45
CA ARG A 171 -44.80 -9.58 25.38
C ARG A 171 -44.04 -8.30 25.03
N GLU A 172 -42.80 -8.26 25.40
CA GLU A 172 -41.88 -7.14 25.17
C GLU A 172 -40.57 -7.67 24.58
N LEU A 173 -39.90 -6.89 23.75
CA LEU A 173 -38.59 -7.22 23.20
C LEU A 173 -37.53 -7.15 24.31
N PRO A 174 -36.49 -8.02 24.29
CA PRO A 174 -35.47 -8.04 25.34
C PRO A 174 -34.63 -6.75 25.30
N LEU A 175 -34.69 -6.02 26.40
CA LEU A 175 -33.86 -4.82 26.65
C LEU A 175 -32.66 -5.20 27.49
N PRO A 176 -31.47 -4.73 27.14
CA PRO A 176 -30.25 -5.01 27.89
C PRO A 176 -30.24 -4.32 29.27
N LYS A 177 -29.52 -4.91 30.22
CA LYS A 177 -29.21 -4.26 31.49
C LYS A 177 -28.29 -3.07 31.28
N ALA A 178 -28.39 -2.05 32.13
CA ALA A 178 -27.49 -0.91 32.06
C ALA A 178 -26.04 -1.31 32.31
N VAL A 179 -25.13 -0.85 31.45
CA VAL A 179 -23.69 -1.00 31.66
C VAL A 179 -23.28 -0.08 32.82
N LYS A 180 -22.53 -0.63 33.78
CA LYS A 180 -22.02 0.12 34.91
C LYS A 180 -20.55 0.47 34.66
N HIS A 181 -20.23 1.76 34.75
CA HIS A 181 -18.86 2.26 34.73
C HIS A 181 -18.28 2.38 36.16
N SER A 182 -17.06 2.88 36.27
CA SER A 182 -16.49 3.18 37.58
C SER A 182 -17.32 4.23 38.33
N GLU A 183 -17.31 4.24 39.67
CA GLU A 183 -18.12 5.15 40.48
C GLU A 183 -17.88 6.65 40.13
N VAL A 184 -16.64 6.99 39.74
CA VAL A 184 -16.27 8.34 39.35
C VAL A 184 -16.92 8.70 38.02
N LEU A 185 -16.83 7.81 37.03
CA LEU A 185 -17.46 8.01 35.72
C LEU A 185 -19.00 8.04 35.81
N GLU A 186 -19.61 7.21 36.65
CA GLU A 186 -21.06 7.22 36.84
C GLU A 186 -21.55 8.57 37.38
N LYS A 187 -20.91 9.13 38.38
CA LYS A 187 -21.24 10.48 38.89
C LYS A 187 -21.12 11.53 37.80
N LEU A 188 -20.03 11.50 37.04
CA LEU A 188 -19.80 12.42 35.96
C LEU A 188 -20.87 12.30 34.84
N ILE A 189 -21.22 11.06 34.46
CA ILE A 189 -22.28 10.82 33.47
C ILE A 189 -23.61 11.36 33.97
N GLU A 190 -23.97 11.17 35.25
CA GLU A 190 -25.19 11.71 35.86
C GLU A 190 -25.22 13.23 35.87
N GLU A 191 -24.11 13.89 36.23
CA GLU A 191 -23.99 15.34 36.23
C GLU A 191 -24.15 15.95 34.83
N ILE A 192 -23.51 15.34 33.82
CA ILE A 192 -23.55 15.82 32.43
C ILE A 192 -24.88 15.48 31.74
N ALA A 193 -25.53 14.40 32.12
CA ALA A 193 -26.82 14.03 31.56
C ALA A 193 -27.93 15.06 31.79
N VAL A 194 -27.83 15.81 32.85
CA VAL A 194 -28.86 16.83 33.19
C VAL A 194 -28.90 17.98 32.17
N PRO A 195 -27.78 18.68 31.89
CA PRO A 195 -27.77 19.75 30.88
C PRO A 195 -27.98 19.27 29.46
N LEU A 196 -27.66 17.99 29.16
CA LEU A 196 -27.82 17.38 27.81
C LEU A 196 -29.23 16.86 27.51
N LYS A 197 -30.20 16.97 28.41
CA LYS A 197 -31.59 16.52 28.13
C LYS A 197 -32.17 17.07 26.82
N PRO A 198 -32.02 18.39 26.47
CA PRO A 198 -32.57 18.90 25.22
C PRO A 198 -31.89 18.30 24.00
N VAL A 199 -30.60 17.97 24.07
CA VAL A 199 -29.85 17.28 23.00
C VAL A 199 -30.34 15.84 22.87
N ALA A 200 -30.55 15.15 23.98
CA ALA A 200 -31.05 13.78 24.02
C ALA A 200 -32.46 13.67 23.40
N GLU A 201 -33.36 14.60 23.70
CA GLU A 201 -34.69 14.66 23.13
C GLU A 201 -34.68 14.86 21.62
N LYS A 202 -33.81 15.75 21.10
CA LYS A 202 -33.63 16.01 19.68
C LYS A 202 -33.02 14.81 18.93
N LEU A 203 -32.20 14.00 19.61
CA LEU A 203 -31.61 12.78 19.09
C LEU A 203 -32.50 11.53 19.22
N GLY A 204 -33.61 11.61 19.97
CA GLY A 204 -34.42 10.44 20.33
C GLY A 204 -33.64 9.39 21.14
N ALA A 205 -32.72 9.84 22.00
CA ALA A 205 -31.82 8.99 22.79
C ALA A 205 -31.98 9.23 24.30
N SER A 206 -31.43 8.33 25.12
CA SER A 206 -31.45 8.55 26.57
C SER A 206 -30.44 9.65 26.98
N PRO A 207 -30.75 10.48 27.99
CA PRO A 207 -29.80 11.50 28.49
C PRO A 207 -28.47 10.91 28.94
N ARG A 208 -28.49 9.70 29.54
CA ARG A 208 -27.30 8.97 29.94
C ARG A 208 -26.40 8.61 28.75
N TRP A 209 -26.98 8.05 27.70
CA TRP A 209 -26.24 7.71 26.50
C TRP A 209 -25.70 8.98 25.80
N THR A 210 -26.47 10.06 25.77
CA THR A 210 -26.04 11.34 25.20
C THR A 210 -24.87 11.92 26.00
N ALA A 211 -24.86 11.78 27.33
CA ALA A 211 -23.73 12.19 28.16
C ALA A 211 -22.46 11.38 27.86
N VAL A 212 -22.59 10.05 27.72
CA VAL A 212 -21.46 9.19 27.33
C VAL A 212 -20.91 9.60 25.96
N GLN A 213 -21.77 9.83 24.98
CA GLN A 213 -21.38 10.26 23.64
C GLN A 213 -20.76 11.67 23.62
N TYR A 214 -21.18 12.56 24.51
CA TYR A 214 -20.57 13.88 24.70
C TYR A 214 -19.15 13.74 25.25
N LEU A 215 -18.97 12.89 26.26
CA LEU A 215 -17.65 12.58 26.84
C LEU A 215 -16.70 11.87 25.85
N GLU A 216 -17.23 11.17 24.87
CA GLU A 216 -16.48 10.56 23.76
C GLU A 216 -16.23 11.50 22.58
N HIS A 217 -16.51 12.79 22.72
CA HIS A 217 -16.35 13.80 21.67
C HIS A 217 -17.06 13.45 20.36
N SER A 218 -18.23 12.77 20.44
CA SER A 218 -19.05 12.47 19.26
C SER A 218 -19.45 13.75 18.52
N GLY A 219 -18.94 13.93 17.29
CA GLY A 219 -19.17 15.16 16.51
C GLY A 219 -20.65 15.53 16.39
N ARG A 220 -21.53 14.53 16.24
CA ARG A 220 -22.99 14.74 16.14
C ARG A 220 -23.60 15.31 17.42
N VAL A 221 -23.13 14.87 18.58
CA VAL A 221 -23.63 15.34 19.88
C VAL A 221 -23.07 16.71 20.19
N LEU A 222 -21.79 16.95 19.88
CA LEU A 222 -21.14 18.24 20.06
C LEU A 222 -21.79 19.33 19.20
N GLU A 223 -22.01 19.06 17.90
CA GLU A 223 -22.69 20.00 17.00
C GLU A 223 -24.08 20.39 17.51
N LEU A 224 -24.85 19.43 18.01
CA LEU A 224 -26.18 19.69 18.57
C LEU A 224 -26.12 20.41 19.92
N ALA A 225 -25.12 20.14 20.74
CA ALA A 225 -24.90 20.86 22.01
C ALA A 225 -24.58 22.33 21.73
N ASP A 226 -23.66 22.60 20.77
CA ASP A 226 -23.32 23.96 20.32
C ASP A 226 -24.54 24.68 19.73
N GLU A 227 -25.34 24.02 18.86
CA GLU A 227 -26.59 24.61 18.33
C GLU A 227 -27.60 24.99 19.40
N LEU A 228 -27.67 24.23 20.50
CA LEU A 228 -28.60 24.45 21.60
C LEU A 228 -28.00 25.30 22.74
N GLY A 229 -26.73 25.75 22.58
CA GLY A 229 -26.05 26.60 23.57
C GLY A 229 -25.75 25.89 24.88
N VAL A 230 -25.52 24.59 24.87
CA VAL A 230 -25.15 23.78 26.03
C VAL A 230 -23.63 23.76 26.15
N GLU A 231 -23.08 24.59 27.06
CA GLU A 231 -21.64 24.59 27.37
C GLU A 231 -21.36 23.75 28.61
N ILE A 232 -20.46 22.76 28.45
CA ILE A 232 -19.94 21.93 29.53
C ILE A 232 -18.42 22.10 29.55
N PRO A 233 -17.79 22.53 30.66
CA PRO A 233 -16.36 22.79 30.69
C PRO A 233 -15.55 21.48 30.73
N HIS A 234 -14.97 21.13 29.58
CA HIS A 234 -14.14 19.91 29.39
C HIS A 234 -12.88 19.93 30.29
N ASP A 235 -12.21 21.07 30.43
CA ASP A 235 -10.95 21.19 31.17
C ASP A 235 -11.10 20.79 32.65
N LYS A 236 -12.25 21.03 33.26
CA LYS A 236 -12.53 20.63 34.64
C LYS A 236 -12.77 19.13 34.78
N ILE A 237 -13.32 18.51 33.74
CA ILE A 237 -13.65 17.09 33.73
C ILE A 237 -12.37 16.25 33.68
N GLU A 238 -11.39 16.64 32.86
CA GLU A 238 -10.08 15.96 32.76
C GLU A 238 -9.24 16.19 34.02
N GLU A 239 -9.34 17.40 34.66
CA GLU A 239 -8.65 17.72 35.90
C GLU A 239 -9.18 16.86 37.06
N ASP A 240 -10.49 16.61 37.15
CA ASP A 240 -11.12 15.80 38.19
C ASP A 240 -10.85 14.28 38.00
N LEU A 241 -10.68 13.79 36.78
CA LEU A 241 -10.38 12.41 36.46
C LEU A 241 -8.89 12.04 36.53
N GLY A 242 -8.01 13.01 36.28
CA GLY A 242 -6.56 12.82 36.26
C GLY A 242 -6.04 12.07 35.02
N GLU A 243 -6.92 11.78 34.05
CA GLU A 243 -6.62 11.15 32.76
C GLU A 243 -7.63 11.57 31.70
N GLU A 244 -7.32 11.35 30.41
CA GLU A 244 -8.26 11.63 29.32
C GLU A 244 -9.55 10.80 29.47
N VAL A 245 -10.69 11.46 29.43
CA VAL A 245 -12.03 10.86 29.67
C VAL A 245 -12.33 9.72 28.70
N GLU A 246 -11.96 9.91 27.43
CA GLU A 246 -12.11 8.87 26.40
C GLU A 246 -11.37 7.58 26.77
N PHE A 247 -10.18 7.70 27.35
CA PHE A 247 -9.40 6.56 27.81
C PHE A 247 -10.03 5.87 29.01
N ALA A 248 -10.50 6.64 29.98
CA ALA A 248 -11.20 6.11 31.17
C ALA A 248 -12.49 5.34 30.80
N LEU A 249 -13.28 5.87 29.87
CA LEU A 249 -14.49 5.19 29.35
C LEU A 249 -14.13 3.91 28.61
N ALA A 250 -13.11 3.94 27.73
CA ALA A 250 -12.66 2.75 27.01
C ALA A 250 -12.16 1.67 27.97
N ASP A 251 -11.33 2.01 28.95
CA ASP A 251 -10.82 1.06 29.96
C ASP A 251 -11.95 0.45 30.80
N SER A 252 -12.91 1.28 31.22
CA SER A 252 -14.11 0.80 31.92
C SER A 252 -14.91 -0.23 31.12
N ARG A 253 -15.15 -0.01 29.82
CA ARG A 253 -15.84 -0.96 28.95
C ARG A 253 -15.02 -2.24 28.72
N TYR A 254 -13.70 -2.12 28.53
CA TYR A 254 -12.83 -3.28 28.42
C TYR A 254 -12.81 -4.11 29.69
N SER A 255 -12.77 -3.45 30.84
CA SER A 255 -12.84 -4.15 32.14
C SER A 255 -14.17 -4.87 32.29
N TYR A 256 -15.30 -4.22 31.97
CA TYR A 256 -16.62 -4.82 31.95
C TYR A 256 -16.70 -6.05 31.03
N ALA A 257 -16.24 -5.90 29.77
CA ALA A 257 -16.23 -7.00 28.81
C ALA A 257 -15.35 -8.17 29.25
N ARG A 258 -14.19 -7.89 29.84
CA ARG A 258 -13.28 -8.90 30.39
C ARG A 258 -13.88 -9.67 31.56
N ASP A 259 -14.55 -8.98 32.47
CA ASP A 259 -15.16 -9.62 33.65
C ASP A 259 -16.31 -10.55 33.24
N ILE A 260 -17.13 -10.12 32.23
CA ILE A 260 -18.16 -11.00 31.68
C ILE A 260 -17.54 -12.20 30.97
N ALA A 261 -16.55 -11.97 30.09
CA ALA A 261 -15.89 -13.09 29.42
C ALA A 261 -15.30 -14.09 30.36
N LYS A 262 -14.61 -13.66 31.45
CA LYS A 262 -14.09 -14.53 32.49
C LYS A 262 -15.21 -15.27 33.24
N ALA A 263 -16.37 -14.65 33.43
CA ALA A 263 -17.47 -15.28 34.16
C ALA A 263 -18.16 -16.37 33.32
N VAL A 264 -18.27 -16.20 31.99
CA VAL A 264 -19.04 -17.09 31.09
C VAL A 264 -18.19 -18.11 30.34
N ILE A 265 -16.88 -17.87 30.18
CA ILE A 265 -15.98 -18.80 29.50
C ILE A 265 -15.46 -19.83 30.54
N ARG A 266 -15.75 -21.10 30.27
CA ARG A 266 -15.09 -22.22 30.96
C ARG A 266 -13.96 -22.70 30.05
N ASP A 267 -12.74 -22.27 30.35
CA ASP A 267 -11.54 -22.70 29.65
C ASP A 267 -11.00 -23.98 30.28
N ASN A 268 -11.04 -25.08 29.54
CA ASN A 268 -10.58 -26.37 30.02
C ASN A 268 -9.11 -26.66 29.65
N THR A 269 -8.41 -25.70 29.02
CA THR A 269 -7.10 -26.01 28.45
C THR A 269 -6.03 -24.93 28.73
N ASN A 270 -4.99 -25.37 29.43
CA ASN A 270 -3.63 -24.82 29.43
C ASN A 270 -2.88 -25.11 28.12
N THR A 271 -3.56 -25.37 27.00
CA THR A 271 -2.92 -25.67 25.71
C THR A 271 -2.70 -24.38 24.92
N SER A 272 -1.49 -23.83 25.07
CA SER A 272 -1.03 -22.77 24.13
C SER A 272 -1.15 -23.29 22.69
N THR A 273 -1.91 -22.58 21.86
CA THR A 273 -2.06 -22.91 20.43
C THR A 273 -0.73 -22.76 19.69
N ARG A 274 -0.61 -23.34 18.48
CA ARG A 274 0.56 -23.09 17.63
C ARG A 274 0.71 -21.60 17.31
N THR A 275 -0.41 -20.91 17.15
CA THR A 275 -0.44 -19.45 16.94
C THR A 275 0.18 -18.72 18.13
N ASP A 276 -0.18 -19.06 19.38
CA ASP A 276 0.36 -18.40 20.58
C ASP A 276 1.88 -18.59 20.72
N LYS A 277 2.39 -19.76 20.34
CA LYS A 277 3.83 -20.05 20.34
C LYS A 277 4.57 -19.21 19.31
N LEU A 278 4.02 -19.08 18.10
CA LEU A 278 4.58 -18.26 17.03
C LEU A 278 4.47 -16.78 17.41
N ASP A 279 3.37 -16.34 17.99
CA ASP A 279 3.18 -14.95 18.41
C ASP A 279 4.16 -14.53 19.51
N LYS A 280 4.52 -15.41 20.45
CA LYS A 280 5.61 -15.13 21.41
C LYS A 280 6.95 -14.82 20.74
N LEU A 281 7.20 -15.38 19.56
CA LEU A 281 8.41 -15.14 18.78
C LEU A 281 8.29 -13.88 17.93
N PHE A 282 7.23 -13.79 17.12
CA PHE A 282 7.05 -12.70 16.14
C PHE A 282 6.62 -11.37 16.75
N LEU A 283 5.90 -11.39 17.87
CA LEU A 283 5.52 -10.16 18.59
C LEU A 283 6.53 -9.76 19.67
N ASN A 284 7.65 -10.46 19.78
CA ASN A 284 8.70 -10.10 20.72
C ASN A 284 9.27 -8.73 20.37
N ARG A 285 9.38 -7.85 21.36
CA ARG A 285 9.83 -6.45 21.19
C ARG A 285 11.21 -6.30 20.53
N ILE A 286 12.11 -7.27 20.78
CA ILE A 286 13.49 -7.25 20.27
C ILE A 286 13.61 -8.08 19.00
N LEU A 287 13.05 -9.29 18.98
CA LEU A 287 13.17 -10.24 17.87
C LEU A 287 12.16 -9.96 16.74
N GLY A 288 11.05 -9.29 17.02
CA GLY A 288 10.00 -9.06 16.03
C GLY A 288 10.48 -8.26 14.82
N ILE A 289 11.26 -7.18 15.02
CA ILE A 289 11.78 -6.37 13.92
C ILE A 289 12.81 -7.14 13.07
N PRO A 290 13.86 -7.78 13.62
CA PRO A 290 14.77 -8.62 12.84
C PRO A 290 14.05 -9.74 12.07
N LEU A 291 13.13 -10.46 12.70
CA LEU A 291 12.38 -11.53 12.04
C LEU A 291 11.50 -11.00 10.90
N PHE A 292 10.91 -9.82 11.10
CA PHE A 292 10.16 -9.14 10.05
C PHE A 292 11.07 -8.79 8.85
N LEU A 293 12.25 -8.21 9.12
CA LEU A 293 13.20 -7.87 8.05
C LEU A 293 13.68 -9.12 7.30
N ILE A 294 13.91 -10.23 7.99
CA ILE A 294 14.26 -11.51 7.37
C ILE A 294 13.12 -12.02 6.50
N ALA A 295 11.87 -11.99 7.00
CA ALA A 295 10.70 -12.44 6.24
C ALA A 295 10.51 -11.60 4.97
N MET A 296 10.64 -10.26 5.07
CA MET A 296 10.56 -9.37 3.91
C MET A 296 11.71 -9.57 2.94
N TYR A 297 12.94 -9.77 3.45
CA TYR A 297 14.07 -10.10 2.62
C TYR A 297 13.83 -11.38 1.80
N LEU A 298 13.34 -12.45 2.43
CA LEU A 298 13.04 -13.71 1.75
C LEU A 298 11.96 -13.54 0.68
N VAL A 299 10.93 -12.72 0.96
CA VAL A 299 9.87 -12.40 0.00
C VAL A 299 10.43 -11.67 -1.21
N PHE A 300 11.22 -10.61 -1.00
CA PHE A 300 11.80 -9.87 -2.12
C PHE A 300 12.84 -10.68 -2.87
N TRP A 301 13.69 -11.42 -2.19
CA TRP A 301 14.64 -12.34 -2.80
C TRP A 301 13.94 -13.34 -3.71
N PHE A 302 12.91 -14.01 -3.20
CA PHE A 302 12.14 -14.98 -3.98
C PHE A 302 11.44 -14.31 -5.17
N ALA A 303 10.75 -13.19 -4.96
CA ALA A 303 10.00 -12.51 -6.00
C ALA A 303 10.90 -11.99 -7.13
N VAL A 304 12.07 -11.45 -6.80
CA VAL A 304 13.02 -10.92 -7.77
C VAL A 304 13.77 -12.06 -8.45
N LYS A 305 14.43 -12.93 -7.70
CA LYS A 305 15.27 -14.00 -8.28
C LYS A 305 14.46 -15.02 -9.08
N VAL A 306 13.34 -15.51 -8.55
CA VAL A 306 12.47 -16.43 -9.33
C VAL A 306 11.77 -15.68 -10.47
N GLY A 307 11.40 -14.42 -10.26
CA GLY A 307 10.81 -13.60 -11.31
C GLY A 307 11.79 -13.31 -12.46
N SER A 308 13.05 -12.99 -12.14
CA SER A 308 14.08 -12.70 -13.15
C SER A 308 14.38 -13.92 -14.04
N ALA A 309 14.32 -15.13 -13.50
CA ALA A 309 14.52 -16.35 -14.31
C ALA A 309 13.55 -16.48 -15.49
N PHE A 310 12.43 -15.79 -15.46
CA PHE A 310 11.46 -15.76 -16.55
C PHE A 310 11.54 -14.52 -17.43
N ILE A 311 12.39 -13.53 -17.10
CA ILE A 311 12.50 -12.29 -17.88
C ILE A 311 12.93 -12.59 -19.30
N ASP A 312 14.00 -13.35 -19.49
CA ASP A 312 14.55 -13.67 -20.80
C ASP A 312 13.56 -14.45 -21.68
N PHE A 313 12.75 -15.32 -21.07
CA PHE A 313 11.66 -15.98 -21.80
C PHE A 313 10.71 -14.97 -22.44
N PHE A 314 10.26 -13.98 -21.67
CA PHE A 314 9.35 -12.95 -22.19
C PHE A 314 10.07 -12.00 -23.13
N ASP A 315 11.32 -11.66 -22.86
CA ASP A 315 12.11 -10.74 -23.67
C ASP A 315 12.40 -11.33 -25.06
N ILE A 316 12.95 -12.54 -25.13
CA ILE A 316 13.24 -13.25 -26.38
C ILE A 316 11.95 -13.51 -27.16
N LEU A 317 10.89 -13.97 -26.47
CA LEU A 317 9.64 -14.32 -27.16
C LEU A 317 8.95 -13.07 -27.75
N PHE A 318 8.77 -12.02 -26.95
CA PHE A 318 8.06 -10.83 -27.40
C PHE A 318 8.94 -9.90 -28.24
N GLY A 319 10.25 -9.83 -27.97
CA GLY A 319 11.23 -9.14 -28.81
C GLY A 319 11.30 -9.77 -30.18
N GLY A 320 11.53 -11.09 -30.26
CA GLY A 320 11.58 -11.79 -31.54
C GLY A 320 10.29 -11.70 -32.35
N ILE A 321 9.10 -11.72 -31.73
CA ILE A 321 7.83 -11.62 -32.45
C ILE A 321 7.52 -10.19 -32.86
N PHE A 322 7.58 -9.22 -31.91
CA PHE A 322 7.05 -7.88 -32.10
C PHE A 322 8.11 -6.84 -32.54
N VAL A 323 9.39 -7.14 -32.36
CA VAL A 323 10.47 -6.28 -32.84
C VAL A 323 11.10 -6.89 -34.10
N ASP A 324 11.78 -8.05 -33.99
CA ASP A 324 12.52 -8.64 -35.09
C ASP A 324 11.59 -9.14 -36.20
N GLY A 325 10.58 -9.94 -35.86
CA GLY A 325 9.62 -10.47 -36.82
C GLY A 325 8.77 -9.38 -37.48
N MET A 326 8.40 -8.33 -36.73
CA MET A 326 7.69 -7.18 -37.29
C MET A 326 8.58 -6.38 -38.23
N THR A 327 9.85 -6.15 -37.86
CA THR A 327 10.85 -5.47 -38.68
C THR A 327 11.05 -6.19 -40.01
N GLU A 328 11.27 -7.50 -39.95
CA GLU A 328 11.45 -8.31 -41.15
C GLU A 328 10.20 -8.31 -42.06
N LEU A 329 9.03 -8.48 -41.46
CA LEU A 329 7.75 -8.43 -42.17
C LEU A 329 7.53 -7.11 -42.89
N LEU A 330 7.72 -5.99 -42.18
CA LEU A 330 7.53 -4.64 -42.73
C LEU A 330 8.57 -4.33 -43.83
N THR A 331 9.81 -4.77 -43.64
CA THR A 331 10.88 -4.59 -44.65
C THR A 331 10.60 -5.41 -45.92
N LYS A 332 10.13 -6.64 -45.79
CA LYS A 332 9.71 -7.49 -46.92
C LYS A 332 8.54 -6.90 -47.74
N VAL A 333 7.62 -6.23 -47.05
CA VAL A 333 6.48 -5.55 -47.71
C VAL A 333 6.90 -4.20 -48.30
N GLY A 334 8.13 -3.72 -48.06
CA GLY A 334 8.63 -2.43 -48.58
C GLY A 334 8.04 -1.25 -47.80
N ALA A 335 7.70 -1.38 -46.53
CA ALA A 335 7.14 -0.32 -45.73
C ALA A 335 8.14 0.85 -45.57
N PRO A 336 7.69 2.11 -45.54
CA PRO A 336 8.56 3.25 -45.24
C PRO A 336 9.22 3.11 -43.86
N GLY A 337 10.49 3.59 -43.75
CA GLY A 337 11.24 3.51 -42.48
C GLY A 337 10.51 4.10 -41.26
N VAL A 338 9.66 5.12 -41.44
CA VAL A 338 8.78 5.68 -40.41
C VAL A 338 7.84 4.64 -39.83
N VAL A 339 7.28 3.75 -40.66
CA VAL A 339 6.33 2.71 -40.24
C VAL A 339 7.06 1.65 -39.47
N VAL A 340 8.28 1.28 -39.86
CA VAL A 340 9.14 0.34 -39.15
C VAL A 340 9.52 0.91 -37.79
N ALA A 341 10.01 2.14 -37.73
CA ALA A 341 10.37 2.84 -36.50
C ALA A 341 9.18 2.96 -35.52
N LEU A 342 7.97 3.22 -36.02
CA LEU A 342 6.80 3.34 -35.14
C LEU A 342 6.27 1.99 -34.67
N LEU A 343 6.15 0.99 -35.56
CA LEU A 343 5.50 -0.28 -35.25
C LEU A 343 6.46 -1.28 -34.59
N ALA A 344 7.67 -1.46 -35.12
CA ALA A 344 8.65 -2.38 -34.56
C ALA A 344 9.42 -1.74 -33.40
N ASN A 345 10.16 -0.64 -33.64
CA ASN A 345 11.02 0.00 -32.64
C ASN A 345 10.23 0.80 -31.60
N GLY A 346 8.98 1.19 -31.89
CA GLY A 346 8.11 1.87 -30.94
C GLY A 346 7.18 0.89 -30.20
N ILE A 347 6.13 0.41 -30.89
CA ILE A 347 5.09 -0.45 -30.28
C ILE A 347 5.65 -1.82 -29.93
N GLY A 348 6.48 -2.41 -30.80
CA GLY A 348 7.10 -3.72 -30.57
C GLY A 348 7.96 -3.72 -29.31
N THR A 349 8.91 -2.79 -29.22
CA THR A 349 9.76 -2.60 -28.02
C THR A 349 8.93 -2.27 -26.78
N GLY A 350 7.85 -1.51 -26.92
CA GLY A 350 6.94 -1.22 -25.82
C GLY A 350 6.22 -2.47 -25.28
N ILE A 351 5.79 -3.38 -26.17
CA ILE A 351 5.19 -4.66 -25.79
C ILE A 351 6.23 -5.56 -25.12
N GLN A 352 7.42 -5.68 -25.68
CA GLN A 352 8.56 -6.39 -25.13
C GLN A 352 8.85 -5.92 -23.71
N THR A 353 9.07 -4.62 -23.51
CA THR A 353 9.36 -4.02 -22.22
C THR A 353 8.24 -4.28 -21.17
N VAL A 354 6.97 -4.14 -21.54
CA VAL A 354 5.87 -4.45 -20.63
C VAL A 354 5.85 -5.93 -20.25
N SER A 355 6.21 -6.80 -21.19
CA SER A 355 6.21 -8.25 -21.00
C SER A 355 7.29 -8.70 -20.02
N THR A 356 8.45 -8.06 -20.00
CA THR A 356 9.55 -8.39 -19.06
C THR A 356 9.19 -8.07 -17.60
N PHE A 357 8.25 -7.17 -17.34
CA PHE A 357 7.76 -6.90 -15.99
C PHE A 357 6.75 -7.92 -15.46
N ILE A 358 6.09 -8.67 -16.33
CA ILE A 358 5.03 -9.62 -15.96
C ILE A 358 5.49 -10.62 -14.90
N PRO A 359 6.60 -11.39 -15.10
CA PRO A 359 7.01 -12.42 -14.16
C PRO A 359 7.38 -11.85 -12.78
N VAL A 360 8.18 -10.81 -12.72
CA VAL A 360 8.63 -10.22 -11.44
C VAL A 360 7.43 -9.70 -10.63
N ILE A 361 6.52 -8.99 -11.29
CA ILE A 361 5.32 -8.44 -10.65
C ILE A 361 4.37 -9.55 -10.22
N PHE A 362 4.23 -10.62 -11.01
CA PHE A 362 3.42 -11.79 -10.67
C PHE A 362 3.92 -12.46 -9.39
N PHE A 363 5.21 -12.79 -9.32
CA PHE A 363 5.80 -13.44 -8.14
C PHE A 363 5.76 -12.52 -6.92
N MET A 364 5.93 -11.21 -7.10
CA MET A 364 5.78 -10.25 -6.02
C MET A 364 4.34 -10.22 -5.47
N PHE A 365 3.32 -10.18 -6.33
CA PHE A 365 1.93 -10.25 -5.86
C PHE A 365 1.59 -11.60 -5.24
N LEU A 366 2.19 -12.69 -5.73
CA LEU A 366 2.04 -14.02 -5.14
C LEU A 366 2.55 -14.05 -3.69
N CYS A 367 3.76 -13.55 -3.46
CA CYS A 367 4.36 -13.47 -2.13
C CYS A 367 3.59 -12.53 -1.19
N LEU A 368 3.17 -11.37 -1.68
CA LEU A 368 2.36 -10.44 -0.89
C LEU A 368 1.02 -11.06 -0.50
N SER A 369 0.35 -11.76 -1.43
CA SER A 369 -0.89 -12.47 -1.11
C SER A 369 -0.66 -13.59 -0.10
N PHE A 370 0.48 -14.28 -0.16
CA PHE A 370 0.85 -15.28 0.83
C PHE A 370 1.01 -14.66 2.24
N LEU A 371 1.72 -13.56 2.36
CA LEU A 371 1.90 -12.86 3.64
C LEU A 371 0.56 -12.32 4.19
N GLU A 372 -0.29 -11.78 3.31
CA GLU A 372 -1.61 -11.26 3.66
C GLU A 372 -2.52 -12.38 4.16
N ASP A 373 -2.70 -13.42 3.36
CA ASP A 373 -3.59 -14.54 3.67
C ASP A 373 -3.08 -15.39 4.86
N SER A 374 -1.77 -15.44 5.12
CA SER A 374 -1.22 -16.18 6.27
C SER A 374 -1.50 -15.51 7.62
N GLY A 375 -1.91 -14.25 7.64
CA GLY A 375 -2.09 -13.43 8.84
C GLY A 375 -0.79 -12.82 9.40
N TYR A 376 0.33 -12.95 8.68
CA TYR A 376 1.61 -12.38 9.11
C TYR A 376 1.65 -10.84 9.05
N MET A 377 0.97 -10.24 8.06
CA MET A 377 0.95 -8.79 7.86
C MET A 377 0.40 -8.02 9.06
N SER A 378 -0.59 -8.57 9.76
CA SER A 378 -1.13 -7.97 10.99
C SER A 378 -0.09 -7.90 12.11
N ARG A 379 0.77 -8.95 12.24
CA ARG A 379 1.85 -8.96 13.24
C ARG A 379 2.95 -7.96 12.89
N ALA A 380 3.32 -7.91 11.61
CA ALA A 380 4.28 -6.92 11.13
C ALA A 380 3.82 -5.48 11.42
N ALA A 381 2.55 -5.19 11.16
CA ALA A 381 1.95 -3.90 11.47
C ALA A 381 1.95 -3.61 12.98
N PHE A 382 1.65 -4.60 13.82
CA PHE A 382 1.68 -4.45 15.28
C PHE A 382 3.09 -4.15 15.81
N VAL A 383 4.11 -4.87 15.33
CA VAL A 383 5.51 -4.64 15.74
C VAL A 383 6.00 -3.24 15.34
N ALA A 384 5.59 -2.76 14.18
CA ALA A 384 5.98 -1.46 13.67
C ALA A 384 5.16 -0.28 14.24
N ASP A 385 4.03 -0.53 14.92
CA ASP A 385 3.07 0.49 15.33
C ASP A 385 3.72 1.61 16.16
N ARG A 386 4.57 1.27 17.12
CA ARG A 386 5.27 2.26 17.95
C ARG A 386 6.13 3.22 17.11
N PHE A 387 6.82 2.71 16.10
CA PHE A 387 7.66 3.51 15.22
C PHE A 387 6.80 4.40 14.29
N MET A 388 5.72 3.83 13.77
CA MET A 388 4.83 4.55 12.86
C MET A 388 4.05 5.68 13.55
N ARG A 389 3.68 5.52 14.82
CA ARG A 389 3.05 6.58 15.62
C ARG A 389 3.94 7.82 15.75
N PHE A 390 5.25 7.67 15.77
CA PHE A 390 6.17 8.83 15.73
C PHE A 390 5.94 9.70 14.47
N LEU A 391 5.55 9.09 13.36
CA LEU A 391 5.17 9.79 12.13
C LEU A 391 3.69 10.22 12.08
N GLY A 392 2.90 9.91 13.10
CA GLY A 392 1.46 10.14 13.13
C GLY A 392 0.68 9.19 12.22
N LEU A 393 1.19 7.97 12.06
CA LEU A 393 0.64 6.91 11.23
C LEU A 393 0.35 5.66 12.07
N PRO A 394 -0.70 4.88 11.75
CA PRO A 394 -0.92 3.58 12.37
C PRO A 394 0.09 2.55 11.85
N GLY A 395 0.33 1.50 12.64
CA GLY A 395 1.22 0.41 12.23
C GLY A 395 0.89 -0.22 10.88
N LYS A 396 -0.38 -0.25 10.46
CA LYS A 396 -0.80 -0.72 9.12
C LYS A 396 -0.11 0.03 7.98
N ALA A 397 0.27 1.31 8.15
CA ALA A 397 0.93 2.11 7.13
C ALA A 397 2.37 1.63 6.86
N PHE A 398 2.98 0.90 7.80
CA PHE A 398 4.32 0.33 7.63
C PHE A 398 4.39 -0.67 6.48
N VAL A 399 3.35 -1.47 6.31
CA VAL A 399 3.29 -2.51 5.27
C VAL A 399 3.45 -1.93 3.85
N PRO A 400 2.63 -0.95 3.39
CA PRO A 400 2.85 -0.31 2.10
C PRO A 400 4.23 0.33 1.98
N MET A 401 4.76 0.94 3.03
CA MET A 401 6.10 1.56 2.98
C MET A 401 7.20 0.53 2.71
N ILE A 402 7.17 -0.62 3.38
CA ILE A 402 8.14 -1.71 3.13
C ILE A 402 7.97 -2.30 1.74
N VAL A 403 6.75 -2.52 1.28
CA VAL A 403 6.48 -2.97 -0.11
C VAL A 403 7.08 -2.01 -1.13
N GLY A 404 7.20 -0.71 -0.78
CA GLY A 404 7.84 0.32 -1.58
C GLY A 404 9.31 0.06 -1.92
N PHE A 405 10.04 -0.69 -1.08
CA PHE A 405 11.41 -1.12 -1.39
C PHE A 405 11.46 -2.15 -2.53
N GLY A 406 10.41 -2.93 -2.73
CA GLY A 406 10.30 -3.80 -3.90
C GLY A 406 9.78 -3.03 -5.11
N CYS A 407 8.57 -2.47 -5.01
CA CYS A 407 7.94 -1.70 -6.09
C CYS A 407 6.94 -0.68 -5.53
N SER A 408 7.04 0.56 -6.00
CA SER A 408 6.16 1.65 -5.56
C SER A 408 4.70 1.45 -6.00
N VAL A 409 4.42 0.77 -7.12
CA VAL A 409 3.04 0.60 -7.63
C VAL A 409 2.17 -0.22 -6.66
N PRO A 410 2.52 -1.48 -6.28
CA PRO A 410 1.75 -2.22 -5.30
C PRO A 410 1.77 -1.57 -3.92
N ALA A 411 2.84 -0.86 -3.56
CA ALA A 411 2.92 -0.10 -2.32
C ALA A 411 1.84 0.99 -2.25
N LEU A 412 1.71 1.80 -3.29
CA LEU A 412 0.67 2.84 -3.40
C LEU A 412 -0.74 2.24 -3.39
N MET A 413 -0.96 1.12 -4.10
CA MET A 413 -2.23 0.40 -4.07
C MET A 413 -2.55 -0.19 -2.70
N GLY A 414 -1.53 -0.67 -1.98
CA GLY A 414 -1.66 -1.23 -0.62
C GLY A 414 -2.15 -0.22 0.43
N THR A 415 -1.98 1.08 0.18
CA THR A 415 -2.49 2.12 1.10
C THR A 415 -4.02 2.16 1.20
N ARG A 416 -4.74 1.47 0.31
CA ARG A 416 -6.21 1.33 0.38
C ARG A 416 -6.69 0.59 1.62
N THR A 417 -5.81 -0.15 2.29
CA THR A 417 -6.10 -0.80 3.56
C THR A 417 -6.18 0.17 4.74
N LEU A 418 -5.77 1.42 4.53
CA LEU A 418 -5.89 2.49 5.51
C LEU A 418 -7.25 3.18 5.37
N GLU A 419 -8.04 3.13 6.41
CA GLU A 419 -9.41 3.64 6.45
C GLU A 419 -9.43 5.17 6.53
N ASN A 420 -8.53 5.73 7.34
CA ASN A 420 -8.42 7.18 7.51
C ASN A 420 -7.76 7.84 6.29
N LYS A 421 -8.46 8.76 5.64
CA LYS A 421 -8.02 9.47 4.44
C LYS A 421 -6.71 10.26 4.65
N ARG A 422 -6.56 10.89 5.83
CA ARG A 422 -5.36 11.63 6.21
C ARG A 422 -4.12 10.71 6.25
N GLU A 423 -4.24 9.61 6.98
CA GLU A 423 -3.16 8.63 7.14
C GLU A 423 -2.80 7.97 5.81
N ARG A 424 -3.80 7.64 5.01
CA ARG A 424 -3.62 7.12 3.65
C ARG A 424 -2.85 8.10 2.77
N PHE A 425 -3.22 9.38 2.76
CA PHE A 425 -2.55 10.39 1.96
C PHE A 425 -1.12 10.63 2.43
N LEU A 426 -0.89 10.74 3.75
CA LEU A 426 0.46 10.86 4.30
C LEU A 426 1.34 9.68 3.88
N THR A 427 0.83 8.45 3.98
CA THR A 427 1.55 7.24 3.55
C THR A 427 1.86 7.28 2.04
N LEU A 428 0.90 7.69 1.20
CA LEU A 428 1.09 7.83 -0.25
C LEU A 428 2.23 8.80 -0.60
N PHE A 429 2.39 9.89 0.16
CA PHE A 429 3.49 10.85 -0.03
C PHE A 429 4.85 10.30 0.39
N LEU A 430 4.91 9.32 1.31
CA LEU A 430 6.15 8.74 1.82
C LEU A 430 6.67 7.58 0.97
N VAL A 431 5.77 6.77 0.40
CA VAL A 431 6.12 5.56 -0.38
C VAL A 431 7.18 5.81 -1.46
N PRO A 432 7.15 6.88 -2.28
CA PRO A 432 8.13 7.06 -3.34
C PRO A 432 9.57 7.32 -2.89
N PHE A 433 9.80 7.69 -1.62
CA PHE A 433 11.14 7.84 -1.05
C PHE A 433 11.78 6.50 -0.70
N MET A 434 10.97 5.42 -0.62
CA MET A 434 11.49 4.06 -0.50
C MET A 434 12.12 3.66 -1.82
N SER A 435 13.41 3.33 -1.80
CA SER A 435 14.14 2.99 -3.03
C SER A 435 13.68 1.63 -3.54
N CYS A 436 13.00 1.60 -4.69
CA CYS A 436 12.51 0.36 -5.28
C CYS A 436 13.63 -0.46 -5.95
N GLY A 437 13.38 -1.75 -6.18
CA GLY A 437 14.33 -2.68 -6.80
C GLY A 437 14.83 -2.23 -8.18
N ALA A 438 14.01 -1.53 -8.96
CA ALA A 438 14.39 -0.99 -10.28
C ALA A 438 15.49 0.11 -10.24
N ARG A 439 15.76 0.70 -9.07
CA ARG A 439 16.85 1.65 -8.88
C ARG A 439 18.18 0.96 -8.53
N LEU A 440 18.13 -0.28 -8.03
CA LEU A 440 19.31 -1.01 -7.58
C LEU A 440 20.36 -1.19 -8.69
N PRO A 441 20.00 -1.58 -9.94
CA PRO A 441 20.99 -1.70 -11.02
C PRO A 441 21.73 -0.38 -11.32
N VAL A 442 21.04 0.77 -11.19
CA VAL A 442 21.67 2.09 -11.35
C VAL A 442 22.72 2.33 -10.29
N TYR A 443 22.39 2.01 -9.02
CA TYR A 443 23.34 2.17 -7.93
C TYR A 443 24.52 1.19 -8.05
N ALA A 444 24.29 -0.02 -8.54
CA ALA A 444 25.30 -1.02 -8.80
C ALA A 444 26.25 -0.57 -9.93
N LEU A 445 25.74 -0.04 -11.04
CA LEU A 445 26.50 0.48 -12.17
C LEU A 445 27.49 1.58 -11.71
N PHE A 446 26.99 2.60 -11.01
CA PHE A 446 27.83 3.67 -10.48
C PHE A 446 28.73 3.19 -9.34
N GLY A 447 28.28 2.22 -8.57
CA GLY A 447 29.05 1.57 -7.52
C GLY A 447 30.27 0.85 -8.08
N ALA A 448 30.10 0.03 -9.12
CA ALA A 448 31.16 -0.65 -9.83
C ALA A 448 32.15 0.34 -10.48
N ALA A 449 31.62 1.33 -11.21
CA ALA A 449 32.46 2.28 -11.94
C ALA A 449 33.31 3.21 -11.05
N PHE A 450 32.82 3.65 -9.88
CA PHE A 450 33.47 4.70 -9.06
C PHE A 450 33.88 4.28 -7.67
N PHE A 451 33.31 3.20 -7.11
CA PHE A 451 33.49 2.81 -5.71
C PHE A 451 34.13 1.42 -5.54
N GLY A 452 34.16 0.57 -6.59
CA GLY A 452 34.78 -0.74 -6.54
C GLY A 452 34.31 -1.56 -5.32
N GLU A 453 35.24 -2.04 -4.48
CA GLU A 453 34.90 -2.85 -3.29
C GLU A 453 33.94 -2.17 -2.30
N SER A 454 33.80 -0.84 -2.36
CA SER A 454 32.91 -0.07 -1.49
C SER A 454 31.49 0.11 -2.07
N ALA A 455 31.17 -0.48 -3.22
CA ALA A 455 29.86 -0.36 -3.89
C ALA A 455 28.70 -0.80 -2.99
N GLY A 456 28.85 -1.87 -2.22
CA GLY A 456 27.83 -2.31 -1.26
C GLY A 456 27.54 -1.28 -0.15
N THR A 457 28.58 -0.59 0.32
CA THR A 457 28.44 0.50 1.32
C THR A 457 27.72 1.70 0.72
N LEU A 458 28.00 2.04 -0.54
CA LEU A 458 27.29 3.07 -1.29
C LEU A 458 25.78 2.78 -1.37
N VAL A 459 25.42 1.57 -1.82
CA VAL A 459 24.03 1.15 -1.95
C VAL A 459 23.32 1.25 -0.60
N PHE A 460 23.90 0.69 0.46
CA PHE A 460 23.34 0.78 1.81
C PHE A 460 23.15 2.24 2.27
N GLY A 461 24.17 3.10 2.02
CA GLY A 461 24.11 4.54 2.36
C GLY A 461 22.96 5.25 1.64
N ILE A 462 22.73 4.95 0.36
CA ILE A 462 21.61 5.54 -0.43
C ILE A 462 20.25 5.10 0.13
N TYR A 463 20.07 3.81 0.46
CA TYR A 463 18.84 3.32 1.07
C TYR A 463 18.56 4.00 2.42
N LEU A 464 19.59 4.11 3.27
CA LEU A 464 19.47 4.79 4.56
C LEU A 464 19.13 6.28 4.39
N THR A 465 19.74 6.94 3.43
CA THR A 465 19.45 8.35 3.09
C THR A 465 17.99 8.53 2.68
N GLY A 466 17.46 7.62 1.85
CA GLY A 466 16.04 7.63 1.46
C GLY A 466 15.10 7.53 2.66
N ILE A 467 15.39 6.61 3.59
CA ILE A 467 14.61 6.45 4.82
C ILE A 467 14.65 7.72 5.68
N VAL A 468 15.85 8.29 5.90
CA VAL A 468 16.01 9.50 6.71
C VAL A 468 15.24 10.68 6.11
N ILE A 469 15.33 10.88 4.80
CA ILE A 469 14.61 11.95 4.10
C ILE A 469 13.10 11.70 4.17
N ALA A 470 12.63 10.46 4.02
CA ALA A 470 11.23 10.11 4.18
C ALA A 470 10.71 10.44 5.59
N LEU A 471 11.50 10.16 6.64
CA LEU A 471 11.13 10.49 8.02
C LEU A 471 11.02 12.01 8.22
N ILE A 472 12.00 12.78 7.76
CA ILE A 472 11.99 14.25 7.87
C ILE A 472 10.79 14.83 7.10
N TYR A 473 10.58 14.35 5.88
CA TYR A 473 9.47 14.78 5.03
C TYR A 473 8.10 14.41 5.63
N GLY A 474 7.99 13.21 6.21
CA GLY A 474 6.78 12.75 6.90
C GLY A 474 6.43 13.60 8.11
N LEU A 475 7.44 13.94 8.94
CA LEU A 475 7.26 14.84 10.07
C LEU A 475 6.84 16.24 9.61
N LEU A 476 7.44 16.75 8.53
CA LEU A 476 7.08 18.03 7.95
C LEU A 476 5.62 18.03 7.47
N LEU A 477 5.19 17.02 6.74
CA LEU A 477 3.81 16.88 6.26
C LEU A 477 2.81 16.70 7.39
N ARG A 478 3.14 15.92 8.43
CA ARG A 478 2.32 15.75 9.63
C ARG A 478 2.02 17.10 10.30
N HIS A 479 3.02 17.97 10.43
CA HIS A 479 2.89 19.25 11.12
C HIS A 479 2.39 20.40 10.24
N THR A 480 2.27 20.19 8.92
CA THR A 480 1.85 21.24 7.97
C THR A 480 0.52 20.94 7.30
N VAL A 481 0.49 19.92 6.42
CA VAL A 481 -0.65 19.59 5.53
C VAL A 481 -1.63 18.61 6.18
N PHE A 482 -1.10 17.55 6.78
CA PHE A 482 -1.88 16.44 7.31
C PHE A 482 -1.93 16.50 8.85
N MET A 483 -2.37 17.62 9.39
CA MET A 483 -2.60 17.78 10.83
C MET A 483 -3.90 17.06 11.22
N GLY A 484 -4.01 16.59 12.47
CA GLY A 484 -5.19 15.96 13.03
C GLY A 484 -4.83 14.93 14.11
N LYS A 485 -5.81 14.46 14.84
CA LYS A 485 -5.63 13.39 15.84
C LYS A 485 -5.33 12.06 15.16
N GLU A 486 -4.54 11.23 15.81
CA GLU A 486 -4.26 9.86 15.36
C GLU A 486 -5.51 9.01 15.59
N SER A 487 -5.80 8.11 14.66
CA SER A 487 -6.87 7.14 14.90
C SER A 487 -6.41 6.13 15.95
N THR A 488 -7.19 5.94 16.98
CA THR A 488 -7.00 4.83 17.94
C THR A 488 -7.37 3.54 17.25
N PHE A 489 -6.35 2.85 16.72
CA PHE A 489 -6.57 1.62 15.96
C PHE A 489 -6.37 0.39 16.86
N ILE A 490 -7.42 -0.40 17.02
CA ILE A 490 -7.38 -1.71 17.67
C ILE A 490 -7.32 -2.79 16.56
N MET A 491 -6.18 -3.48 16.45
CA MET A 491 -5.97 -4.49 15.42
C MET A 491 -6.21 -5.91 15.95
N GLU A 492 -7.06 -6.66 15.25
CA GLU A 492 -7.14 -8.10 15.46
C GLU A 492 -5.95 -8.82 14.85
N LEU A 493 -5.37 -9.74 15.62
CA LEU A 493 -4.37 -10.65 15.13
C LEU A 493 -5.08 -11.95 14.70
N PRO A 494 -5.40 -12.12 13.40
CA PRO A 494 -6.05 -13.33 12.93
C PRO A 494 -5.15 -14.56 13.21
N PRO A 495 -5.70 -15.76 13.45
CA PRO A 495 -4.87 -16.95 13.62
C PRO A 495 -4.04 -17.22 12.38
N TYR A 496 -2.83 -17.77 12.55
CA TYR A 496 -2.05 -18.22 11.39
C TYR A 496 -2.73 -19.38 10.69
N HIS A 497 -2.83 -19.28 9.38
CA HIS A 497 -3.30 -20.38 8.54
C HIS A 497 -2.51 -20.45 7.23
N LEU A 498 -2.39 -21.66 6.71
CA LEU A 498 -1.76 -21.84 5.40
C LEU A 498 -2.76 -21.44 4.32
N PRO A 499 -2.37 -20.49 3.45
CA PRO A 499 -3.23 -20.05 2.36
C PRO A 499 -3.51 -21.18 1.36
N LYS A 500 -4.70 -21.19 0.77
CA LYS A 500 -5.02 -22.11 -0.31
C LYS A 500 -4.32 -21.66 -1.60
N VAL A 501 -3.48 -22.51 -2.18
CA VAL A 501 -2.69 -22.22 -3.38
C VAL A 501 -3.54 -21.64 -4.52
N ARG A 502 -4.73 -22.20 -4.76
CA ARG A 502 -5.66 -21.69 -5.78
C ARG A 502 -6.05 -20.21 -5.56
N ASN A 503 -6.26 -19.81 -4.30
CA ASN A 503 -6.63 -18.43 -3.97
C ASN A 503 -5.45 -17.49 -4.19
N LEU A 504 -4.23 -17.90 -3.79
CA LEU A 504 -3.00 -17.13 -4.01
C LEU A 504 -2.80 -16.81 -5.50
N PHE A 505 -2.85 -17.83 -6.36
CA PHE A 505 -2.72 -17.65 -7.81
C PHE A 505 -3.84 -16.75 -8.38
N ARG A 506 -5.07 -16.92 -7.92
CA ARG A 506 -6.20 -16.09 -8.36
C ARG A 506 -6.00 -14.62 -7.96
N HIS A 507 -5.60 -14.34 -6.72
CA HIS A 507 -5.36 -12.97 -6.23
C HIS A 507 -4.18 -12.33 -6.96
N ALA A 508 -3.06 -13.05 -7.11
CA ALA A 508 -1.90 -12.58 -7.86
C ALA A 508 -2.26 -12.26 -9.32
N TRP A 509 -3.01 -13.15 -9.99
CA TRP A 509 -3.46 -12.96 -11.38
C TRP A 509 -4.39 -11.74 -11.54
N LEU A 510 -5.35 -11.55 -10.63
CA LEU A 510 -6.26 -10.40 -10.70
C LEU A 510 -5.50 -9.07 -10.54
N ARG A 511 -4.56 -9.00 -9.60
CA ARG A 511 -3.70 -7.82 -9.39
C ARG A 511 -2.76 -7.58 -10.58
N LEU A 512 -2.16 -8.64 -11.13
CA LEU A 512 -1.34 -8.56 -12.34
C LEU A 512 -2.14 -8.05 -13.53
N LYS A 513 -3.34 -8.61 -13.76
CA LYS A 513 -4.22 -8.17 -14.84
C LYS A 513 -4.54 -6.67 -14.71
N GLU A 514 -4.86 -6.21 -13.51
CA GLU A 514 -5.11 -4.78 -13.26
C GLU A 514 -3.88 -3.93 -13.58
N PHE A 515 -2.68 -4.38 -13.21
CA PHE A 515 -1.42 -3.71 -13.53
C PHE A 515 -1.17 -3.63 -15.04
N VAL A 516 -1.21 -4.75 -15.75
CA VAL A 516 -0.91 -4.81 -17.20
C VAL A 516 -1.86 -3.92 -18.00
N PHE A 517 -3.17 -4.00 -17.75
CA PHE A 517 -4.14 -3.22 -18.51
C PHE A 517 -4.20 -1.73 -18.12
N ARG A 518 -3.71 -1.34 -16.95
CA ARG A 518 -3.74 0.05 -16.50
C ARG A 518 -2.38 0.72 -16.56
N ALA A 519 -1.39 0.21 -15.86
CA ALA A 519 -0.05 0.78 -15.85
C ALA A 519 0.71 0.39 -17.13
N GLY A 520 0.62 -0.87 -17.59
CA GLY A 520 1.28 -1.34 -18.79
C GLY A 520 0.87 -0.56 -20.05
N LYS A 521 -0.41 -0.18 -20.16
CA LYS A 521 -0.86 0.68 -21.28
C LYS A 521 -0.14 2.05 -21.33
N ILE A 522 0.10 2.66 -20.17
CA ILE A 522 0.79 3.94 -20.09
C ILE A 522 2.27 3.76 -20.45
N VAL A 523 2.90 2.69 -19.91
CA VAL A 523 4.29 2.35 -20.23
C VAL A 523 4.44 2.06 -21.71
N LEU A 524 3.56 1.28 -22.32
CA LEU A 524 3.54 0.99 -23.75
C LEU A 524 3.56 2.26 -24.60
N ILE A 525 2.62 3.18 -24.36
CA ILE A 525 2.54 4.43 -25.11
C ILE A 525 3.84 5.25 -24.97
N MET A 526 4.39 5.32 -23.77
CA MET A 526 5.58 6.11 -23.50
C MET A 526 6.85 5.50 -24.06
N VAL A 527 7.03 4.17 -23.97
CA VAL A 527 8.17 3.48 -24.61
C VAL A 527 8.06 3.63 -26.14
N THR A 528 6.85 3.56 -26.69
CA THR A 528 6.62 3.84 -28.13
C THR A 528 7.09 5.25 -28.53
N VAL A 529 6.76 6.26 -27.72
CA VAL A 529 7.20 7.64 -27.97
C VAL A 529 8.72 7.75 -27.87
N LEU A 530 9.33 7.15 -26.84
CA LEU A 530 10.79 7.18 -26.65
C LEU A 530 11.53 6.45 -27.77
N GLY A 531 11.09 5.25 -28.14
CA GLY A 531 11.68 4.46 -29.23
C GLY A 531 11.60 5.24 -30.56
N PHE A 532 10.45 5.86 -30.83
CA PHE A 532 10.29 6.72 -31.99
C PHE A 532 11.24 7.94 -31.96
N MET A 533 11.35 8.62 -30.80
CA MET A 533 12.28 9.74 -30.63
C MET A 533 13.76 9.33 -30.74
N GLY A 534 14.08 8.10 -30.33
CA GLY A 534 15.44 7.54 -30.46
C GLY A 534 15.81 7.20 -31.90
N SER A 535 14.84 6.70 -32.67
CA SER A 535 15.05 6.25 -34.07
C SER A 535 15.00 7.41 -35.09
N VAL A 536 14.38 8.54 -34.79
CA VAL A 536 14.22 9.68 -35.67
C VAL A 536 15.34 10.67 -35.45
N GLY A 537 16.05 11.05 -36.54
CA GLY A 537 17.05 12.13 -36.55
C GLY A 537 16.43 13.52 -36.59
N THR A 538 17.15 14.52 -36.09
CA THR A 538 16.78 15.93 -36.17
C THR A 538 16.77 16.45 -37.61
N ASP A 539 17.41 15.73 -38.52
CA ASP A 539 17.47 16.00 -39.99
C ASP A 539 16.33 15.28 -40.76
N GLY A 540 15.45 14.55 -40.05
CA GLY A 540 14.39 13.74 -40.64
C GLY A 540 14.86 12.35 -41.15
N SER A 541 16.08 11.95 -40.87
CA SER A 541 16.59 10.59 -41.13
C SER A 541 15.99 9.58 -40.14
N PHE A 542 15.93 8.31 -40.53
CA PHE A 542 15.42 7.20 -39.70
C PHE A 542 16.52 6.14 -39.51
N GLY A 543 16.47 5.41 -38.43
CA GLY A 543 17.47 4.40 -38.06
C GLY A 543 18.66 4.99 -37.31
N ASN A 544 18.46 6.13 -36.64
CA ASN A 544 19.49 6.76 -35.79
C ASN A 544 19.47 6.22 -34.36
N ASP A 545 19.35 4.93 -34.17
CA ASP A 545 19.13 4.28 -32.87
C ASP A 545 20.02 4.85 -31.77
N ASN A 546 19.47 5.88 -31.07
CA ASN A 546 20.09 6.63 -29.97
C ASN A 546 21.42 7.36 -30.29
N ASN A 547 21.73 7.67 -31.54
CA ASN A 547 22.90 8.46 -31.91
C ASN A 547 22.75 9.93 -31.50
N GLU A 548 23.85 10.70 -31.48
CA GLU A 548 23.86 12.15 -31.23
C GLU A 548 22.87 12.95 -32.09
N LYS A 549 22.55 12.46 -33.31
CA LYS A 549 21.60 13.05 -34.25
C LYS A 549 20.14 12.77 -33.90
N SER A 550 19.84 11.89 -32.94
CA SER A 550 18.48 11.56 -32.61
C SER A 550 17.74 12.74 -31.97
N VAL A 551 16.42 12.78 -32.14
CA VAL A 551 15.56 13.75 -31.43
C VAL A 551 15.67 13.57 -29.90
N LEU A 552 15.87 12.36 -29.42
CA LEU A 552 16.05 12.07 -27.99
C LEU A 552 17.32 12.74 -27.44
N SER A 553 18.43 12.68 -28.17
CA SER A 553 19.69 13.34 -27.80
C SER A 553 19.57 14.85 -27.80
N ALA A 554 18.88 15.41 -28.81
CA ALA A 554 18.59 16.85 -28.88
C ALA A 554 17.76 17.33 -27.66
N VAL A 555 16.76 16.56 -27.24
CA VAL A 555 16.01 16.85 -26.01
C VAL A 555 16.91 16.77 -24.79
N GLY A 556 17.79 15.75 -24.70
CA GLY A 556 18.77 15.62 -23.63
C GLY A 556 19.65 16.84 -23.48
N THR A 557 20.22 17.32 -24.60
CA THR A 557 21.09 18.52 -24.63
C THR A 557 20.35 19.77 -24.16
N VAL A 558 19.06 19.93 -24.56
CA VAL A 558 18.23 21.08 -24.14
C VAL A 558 17.92 21.08 -22.65
N ILE A 559 17.75 19.91 -22.04
CA ILE A 559 17.43 19.81 -20.62
C ILE A 559 18.66 19.76 -19.70
N THR A 560 19.86 19.47 -20.22
CA THR A 560 21.12 19.39 -19.45
C THR A 560 21.38 20.63 -18.56
N PRO A 561 21.13 21.88 -18.98
CA PRO A 561 21.33 23.06 -18.15
C PRO A 561 20.56 23.04 -16.81
N VAL A 562 19.46 22.31 -16.74
CA VAL A 562 18.69 22.13 -15.49
C VAL A 562 19.47 21.28 -14.48
N PHE A 563 20.36 20.43 -14.95
CA PHE A 563 21.13 19.47 -14.17
C PHE A 563 22.57 19.92 -13.90
N GLU A 564 23.08 20.94 -14.64
CA GLU A 564 24.39 21.55 -14.37
C GLU A 564 24.60 21.95 -12.89
N PRO A 565 23.60 22.52 -12.19
CA PRO A 565 23.77 22.93 -10.79
C PRO A 565 24.18 21.81 -9.82
N PHE A 566 23.89 20.55 -10.13
CA PHE A 566 24.34 19.41 -9.33
C PHE A 566 25.41 18.53 -10.01
N GLY A 567 26.11 19.11 -11.01
CA GLY A 567 27.33 18.52 -11.51
C GLY A 567 27.21 17.74 -12.83
N VAL A 568 26.09 17.81 -13.57
CA VAL A 568 26.01 17.24 -14.91
C VAL A 568 26.53 18.30 -15.90
N GLU A 569 27.74 18.12 -16.44
CA GLU A 569 28.34 19.06 -17.39
C GLU A 569 27.57 19.07 -18.73
N ARG A 570 27.75 20.11 -19.55
CA ARG A 570 26.98 20.27 -20.81
C ARG A 570 27.28 19.22 -21.84
N ASP A 571 28.49 18.71 -21.86
CA ASP A 571 28.95 17.63 -22.72
C ASP A 571 28.43 16.26 -22.23
N ASN A 572 28.03 16.14 -20.94
CA ASN A 572 27.45 14.93 -20.36
C ASN A 572 25.92 14.86 -20.61
N TRP A 573 25.48 15.14 -21.85
CA TRP A 573 24.09 14.98 -22.25
C TRP A 573 23.56 13.54 -22.11
N PRO A 574 24.37 12.45 -22.23
CA PRO A 574 23.90 11.10 -21.99
C PRO A 574 23.33 10.90 -20.58
N ALA A 575 23.94 11.49 -19.55
CA ALA A 575 23.43 11.45 -18.19
C ALA A 575 22.06 12.15 -18.08
N SER A 576 21.85 13.25 -18.81
CA SER A 576 20.57 13.97 -18.84
C SER A 576 19.47 13.19 -19.55
N VAL A 577 19.79 12.53 -20.67
CA VAL A 577 18.88 11.61 -21.36
C VAL A 577 18.48 10.45 -20.46
N ALA A 578 19.46 9.88 -19.74
CA ALA A 578 19.20 8.80 -18.80
C ALA A 578 18.25 9.20 -17.65
N LEU A 579 18.37 10.43 -17.11
CA LEU A 579 17.40 10.96 -16.15
C LEU A 579 16.01 11.12 -16.75
N PHE A 580 15.93 11.56 -18.00
CA PHE A 580 14.67 11.72 -18.71
C PHE A 580 14.01 10.35 -18.99
N THR A 581 14.75 9.38 -19.53
CA THR A 581 14.23 8.02 -19.76
C THR A 581 13.86 7.32 -18.47
N GLY A 582 14.61 7.55 -17.40
CA GLY A 582 14.32 7.07 -16.04
C GLY A 582 13.01 7.59 -15.43
N LEU A 583 12.42 8.64 -15.99
CA LEU A 583 11.08 9.09 -15.62
C LEU A 583 10.02 8.04 -16.02
N PHE A 584 10.24 7.36 -17.13
CA PHE A 584 9.33 6.36 -17.68
C PHE A 584 9.54 5.01 -17.00
N ALA A 585 10.79 4.54 -16.98
CA ALA A 585 11.19 3.30 -16.31
C ALA A 585 12.58 3.48 -15.71
N LYS A 586 12.74 3.21 -14.41
CA LYS A 586 14.01 3.48 -13.70
C LYS A 586 15.17 2.61 -14.18
N GLU A 587 14.90 1.39 -14.57
CA GLU A 587 15.86 0.47 -15.17
C GLU A 587 16.36 0.94 -16.55
N ALA A 588 15.57 1.72 -17.30
CA ALA A 588 15.97 2.28 -18.56
C ALA A 588 17.21 3.22 -18.45
N ILE A 589 17.47 3.75 -17.26
CA ILE A 589 18.67 4.57 -16.99
C ILE A 589 19.93 3.78 -17.32
N VAL A 590 20.04 2.54 -16.87
CA VAL A 590 21.22 1.68 -17.09
C VAL A 590 21.42 1.39 -18.56
N GLY A 591 20.35 0.95 -19.25
CA GLY A 591 20.40 0.67 -20.68
C GLY A 591 20.77 1.91 -21.50
N THR A 592 20.19 3.07 -21.16
CA THR A 592 20.51 4.35 -21.84
C THR A 592 21.95 4.76 -21.63
N LEU A 593 22.46 4.70 -20.38
CA LEU A 593 23.86 5.07 -20.09
C LEU A 593 24.84 4.13 -20.78
N ASN A 594 24.62 2.81 -20.70
CA ASN A 594 25.50 1.85 -21.34
C ASN A 594 25.51 2.02 -22.87
N SER A 595 24.36 2.21 -23.49
CA SER A 595 24.26 2.42 -24.95
C SER A 595 24.96 3.69 -25.39
N LEU A 596 24.68 4.82 -24.73
CA LEU A 596 25.20 6.12 -25.14
C LEU A 596 26.72 6.26 -24.88
N TYR A 597 27.20 5.83 -23.71
CA TYR A 597 28.64 5.89 -23.41
C TYR A 597 29.47 4.85 -24.17
N ALA A 598 28.88 3.71 -24.59
CA ALA A 598 29.57 2.75 -25.45
C ALA A 598 29.79 3.32 -26.86
N ILE A 599 28.81 4.02 -27.42
CA ILE A 599 28.92 4.68 -28.75
C ILE A 599 30.00 5.77 -28.69
N GLU A 600 29.98 6.62 -27.69
CA GLU A 600 30.98 7.70 -27.50
C GLU A 600 32.39 7.12 -27.28
N GLY A 601 32.53 5.99 -26.57
CA GLY A 601 33.81 5.29 -26.37
C GLY A 601 34.39 4.68 -27.64
N THR A 602 33.55 4.24 -28.59
CA THR A 602 34.02 3.73 -29.90
C THR A 602 34.48 4.85 -30.83
N ASP A 603 33.85 6.04 -30.78
CA ASP A 603 34.28 7.19 -31.55
C ASP A 603 35.65 7.74 -31.05
N VAL A 604 35.89 7.72 -29.74
CA VAL A 604 37.18 8.11 -29.15
C VAL A 604 38.28 7.11 -29.49
N ALA A 605 37.98 5.80 -29.48
CA ALA A 605 38.93 4.76 -29.85
C ALA A 605 39.33 4.86 -31.32
N THR A 606 38.37 5.06 -32.24
CA THR A 606 38.65 5.26 -33.66
C THR A 606 39.38 6.57 -33.98
N ALA A 607 39.13 7.63 -33.18
CA ALA A 607 39.91 8.89 -33.31
C ALA A 607 41.34 8.72 -32.78
N THR A 608 41.52 7.93 -31.71
CA THR A 608 42.86 7.65 -31.14
C THR A 608 43.63 6.67 -32.02
N GLU A 609 43.02 5.69 -32.65
CA GLU A 609 43.62 4.82 -33.66
C GLU A 609 44.08 5.62 -34.90
N LYS A 610 43.25 6.55 -35.42
CA LYS A 610 43.67 7.40 -36.51
C LYS A 610 44.77 8.40 -36.16
N ALA A 611 44.92 8.74 -34.88
CA ALA A 611 46.06 9.52 -34.39
C ALA A 611 47.31 8.66 -34.09
N GLY A 612 47.12 7.35 -33.87
CA GLY A 612 48.16 6.37 -33.59
C GLY A 612 48.75 5.69 -34.83
N GLU A 613 48.07 5.71 -36.00
CA GLU A 613 48.55 5.12 -37.25
C GLU A 613 49.73 5.83 -37.90
N ALA A 614 50.31 6.86 -37.24
CA ALA A 614 51.63 7.41 -37.61
C ALA A 614 52.83 6.63 -37.01
N GLY A 615 52.62 5.51 -36.34
CA GLY A 615 53.70 4.70 -35.70
C GLY A 615 53.36 3.21 -35.59
N ALA A 616 53.81 2.45 -36.61
CA ALA A 616 54.23 1.05 -36.64
C ALA A 616 53.22 -0.06 -36.31
N LEU A 617 52.84 -0.78 -37.36
CA LEU A 617 52.98 -2.27 -37.55
C LEU A 617 53.36 -3.06 -36.30
N ALA A 618 52.40 -3.87 -35.78
CA ALA A 618 52.65 -5.28 -35.44
C ALA A 618 51.31 -5.99 -35.06
N ALA A 619 50.99 -6.93 -35.89
CA ALA A 619 50.60 -8.32 -35.71
C ALA A 619 49.16 -8.60 -35.23
N ALA A 620 48.34 -8.99 -36.22
CA ALA A 620 47.72 -10.31 -36.42
C ALA A 620 47.53 -11.18 -35.18
N ASP A 621 46.31 -11.39 -34.90
CA ASP A 621 45.57 -12.59 -34.54
C ASP A 621 44.44 -12.28 -33.54
N ALA A 622 43.35 -11.82 -34.05
CA ALA A 622 42.03 -12.13 -33.50
C ALA A 622 41.17 -12.53 -34.71
N ALA A 623 40.80 -13.78 -34.73
CA ALA A 623 39.90 -14.34 -35.74
C ALA A 623 38.59 -13.51 -35.73
N PRO A 624 38.03 -13.25 -36.91
CA PRO A 624 36.71 -12.63 -36.95
C PRO A 624 35.70 -13.65 -36.39
N GLU A 625 34.95 -13.26 -35.36
CA GLU A 625 33.72 -13.96 -35.08
C GLU A 625 32.91 -13.93 -36.37
N GLU A 626 32.61 -15.12 -36.83
CA GLU A 626 31.76 -15.36 -37.99
C GLU A 626 30.47 -14.55 -37.79
N THR A 627 30.27 -13.54 -38.61
CA THR A 627 28.97 -12.97 -38.86
C THR A 627 28.04 -14.12 -39.20
N ALA A 628 27.18 -14.47 -38.26
CA ALA A 628 26.09 -15.41 -38.45
C ALA A 628 25.37 -14.97 -39.72
N ALA A 629 25.38 -15.87 -40.72
CA ALA A 629 24.67 -15.72 -41.97
C ALA A 629 23.24 -15.33 -41.68
N ASP A 630 22.72 -14.42 -42.48
CA ASP A 630 21.35 -13.91 -42.57
C ASP A 630 20.31 -15.07 -42.60
N GLU A 631 20.10 -15.75 -41.46
CA GLU A 631 18.96 -16.64 -41.25
C GLU A 631 17.77 -15.74 -40.87
N GLY A 632 16.90 -15.46 -41.86
CA GLY A 632 15.67 -14.69 -41.63
C GLY A 632 14.90 -15.18 -40.43
N PHE A 633 14.19 -14.26 -39.77
CA PHE A 633 13.41 -14.53 -38.54
C PHE A 633 12.69 -15.89 -38.57
N SER A 634 12.97 -16.73 -37.60
CA SER A 634 12.31 -18.02 -37.44
C SER A 634 11.58 -18.10 -36.11
N LEU A 635 10.27 -18.03 -36.15
CA LEU A 635 9.42 -18.17 -34.96
C LEU A 635 9.74 -19.42 -34.13
N LYS A 636 10.16 -20.51 -34.82
CA LYS A 636 10.48 -21.79 -34.17
C LYS A 636 11.78 -21.71 -33.37
N SER A 637 12.82 -21.02 -33.87
CA SER A 637 14.06 -20.79 -33.12
C SER A 637 13.79 -19.86 -31.94
N THR A 638 13.11 -18.75 -32.14
CA THR A 638 12.76 -17.81 -31.08
C THR A 638 12.01 -18.46 -29.90
N VAL A 639 10.98 -19.27 -30.20
CA VAL A 639 10.24 -20.01 -29.17
C VAL A 639 11.13 -21.06 -28.47
N LYS A 640 12.01 -21.74 -29.21
CA LYS A 640 12.93 -22.70 -28.62
C LYS A 640 13.93 -22.04 -27.70
N ASP A 641 14.53 -20.94 -28.12
CA ASP A 641 15.51 -20.18 -27.32
C ASP A 641 14.88 -19.55 -26.07
N ALA A 642 13.68 -19.00 -26.20
CA ALA A 642 12.88 -18.56 -25.08
C ALA A 642 12.57 -19.69 -24.07
N LEU A 643 12.23 -20.90 -24.53
CA LEU A 643 11.97 -22.04 -23.64
C LEU A 643 13.24 -22.57 -22.97
N VAL A 644 14.38 -22.49 -23.64
CA VAL A 644 15.68 -22.96 -23.10
C VAL A 644 16.24 -22.01 -22.08
N SER A 645 15.93 -20.69 -22.15
CA SER A 645 16.41 -19.71 -21.18
C SER A 645 15.88 -19.98 -19.76
N VAL A 646 14.63 -20.45 -19.61
CA VAL A 646 14.01 -20.65 -18.29
C VAL A 646 14.75 -21.67 -17.40
N PRO A 647 15.04 -22.93 -17.83
CA PRO A 647 15.76 -23.86 -16.97
C PRO A 647 17.21 -23.39 -16.70
N VAL A 648 17.87 -22.72 -17.65
CA VAL A 648 19.22 -22.18 -17.45
C VAL A 648 19.22 -21.16 -16.33
N ASN A 649 18.35 -20.17 -16.42
CA ASN A 649 18.24 -19.11 -15.42
C ASN A 649 17.73 -19.63 -14.05
N LEU A 650 16.86 -20.65 -14.02
CA LEU A 650 16.45 -21.28 -12.76
C LEU A 650 17.60 -21.98 -12.04
N VAL A 651 18.51 -22.64 -12.78
CA VAL A 651 19.72 -23.24 -12.17
C VAL A 651 20.59 -22.14 -11.56
N GLU A 652 20.77 -21.02 -12.23
CA GLU A 652 21.53 -19.88 -11.72
C GLU A 652 20.92 -19.29 -10.44
N VAL A 653 19.59 -19.19 -10.33
CA VAL A 653 18.91 -18.79 -9.10
C VAL A 653 19.29 -19.65 -7.90
N PHE A 654 19.41 -20.99 -8.09
CA PHE A 654 19.79 -21.90 -7.01
C PHE A 654 21.28 -21.81 -6.64
N THR A 655 22.13 -21.48 -7.58
CA THR A 655 23.59 -21.30 -7.34
C THR A 655 23.89 -19.96 -6.66
N SER A 656 23.10 -18.92 -6.91
CA SER A 656 23.26 -17.58 -6.37
C SER A 656 22.67 -17.37 -4.94
N ILE A 657 22.18 -18.42 -4.28
CA ILE A 657 21.65 -18.36 -2.89
C ILE A 657 22.70 -17.79 -1.90
N ALA A 658 23.98 -17.90 -2.23
CA ALA A 658 25.08 -17.43 -1.38
C ALA A 658 25.29 -15.89 -1.37
N SER A 659 24.64 -15.13 -2.28
CA SER A 659 24.72 -13.67 -2.37
C SER A 659 23.53 -13.00 -1.66
N PRO A 660 23.67 -12.60 -0.38
CA PRO A 660 22.48 -12.29 0.44
C PRO A 660 21.70 -11.04 0.02
N LEU A 661 22.23 -10.13 -0.76
CA LEU A 661 21.50 -8.91 -1.17
C LEU A 661 21.36 -8.74 -2.68
N GLY A 662 21.87 -9.68 -3.49
CA GLY A 662 21.93 -9.52 -4.95
C GLY A 662 22.80 -8.33 -5.41
N VAL A 663 23.44 -7.61 -4.48
CA VAL A 663 24.30 -6.47 -4.80
C VAL A 663 25.56 -6.94 -5.53
N LYS A 664 26.12 -8.09 -5.10
CA LYS A 664 27.29 -8.67 -5.77
C LYS A 664 26.91 -9.16 -7.16
N ASP A 665 25.80 -9.87 -7.30
CA ASP A 665 25.31 -10.33 -8.60
C ASP A 665 24.99 -9.15 -9.52
N ALA A 666 24.35 -8.09 -9.00
CA ALA A 666 24.06 -6.87 -9.76
C ALA A 666 25.33 -6.09 -10.15
N ILE A 667 26.41 -6.19 -9.36
CA ILE A 667 27.71 -5.63 -9.70
C ILE A 667 28.37 -6.50 -10.76
N ASP A 668 28.40 -7.82 -10.59
CA ASP A 668 28.99 -8.78 -11.52
C ASP A 668 28.22 -8.75 -12.87
N GLU A 669 26.90 -8.65 -12.87
CA GLU A 669 26.10 -8.44 -14.08
C GLU A 669 26.39 -7.08 -14.74
N SER A 670 26.55 -6.02 -13.95
CA SER A 670 26.90 -4.70 -14.47
C SER A 670 28.32 -4.66 -15.04
N GLU A 671 29.25 -5.37 -14.42
CA GLU A 671 30.62 -5.54 -14.95
C GLU A 671 30.66 -6.39 -16.24
N SER A 672 29.80 -7.43 -16.33
CA SER A 672 29.69 -8.28 -17.51
C SER A 672 28.96 -7.61 -18.68
N ALA A 673 27.94 -6.76 -18.37
CA ALA A 673 27.17 -6.01 -19.35
C ALA A 673 27.84 -4.67 -19.75
N GLY A 674 28.77 -4.17 -18.96
CA GLY A 674 29.50 -2.93 -19.22
C GLY A 674 30.74 -3.19 -20.08
N ASN A 675 30.72 -2.76 -21.34
CA ASN A 675 31.96 -2.60 -22.11
C ASN A 675 32.94 -1.74 -21.27
N GLU A 676 34.20 -2.18 -21.11
CA GLU A 676 35.24 -1.37 -20.43
C GLU A 676 35.32 0.06 -20.98
N GLY A 677 34.99 0.25 -22.26
CA GLY A 677 34.88 1.55 -22.90
C GLY A 677 33.80 2.45 -22.28
N ALA A 678 32.60 1.93 -22.01
CA ALA A 678 31.51 2.67 -21.40
C ALA A 678 31.83 3.16 -19.99
N TYR A 679 32.52 2.34 -19.18
CA TYR A 679 32.98 2.76 -17.84
C TYR A 679 34.01 3.86 -17.90
N LYS A 680 35.00 3.77 -18.81
CA LYS A 680 36.03 4.80 -18.97
C LYS A 680 35.41 6.13 -19.45
N THR A 681 34.48 6.09 -20.40
CA THR A 681 33.74 7.25 -20.87
C THR A 681 32.90 7.87 -19.75
N MET A 682 32.18 7.05 -18.99
CA MET A 682 31.40 7.52 -17.84
C MET A 682 32.30 8.17 -16.76
N GLN A 683 33.47 7.59 -16.48
CA GLN A 683 34.44 8.17 -15.54
C GLN A 683 35.02 9.50 -16.06
N ALA A 684 35.22 9.64 -17.35
CA ALA A 684 35.67 10.90 -17.97
C ALA A 684 34.66 12.02 -17.81
N HIS A 685 33.36 11.74 -17.99
CA HIS A 685 32.28 12.72 -17.86
C HIS A 685 31.94 13.08 -16.40
N PHE A 686 32.21 12.18 -15.43
CA PHE A 686 32.07 12.47 -14.01
C PHE A 686 33.46 12.76 -13.38
N ASN A 687 34.18 13.73 -13.97
CA ASN A 687 35.58 14.08 -13.68
C ASN A 687 35.84 14.59 -12.26
N LEU A 688 34.83 15.16 -11.57
CA LEU A 688 34.89 15.60 -10.18
C LEU A 688 34.75 14.43 -9.17
N GLY A 689 34.59 13.21 -9.66
CA GLY A 689 34.67 11.97 -8.89
C GLY A 689 33.47 11.65 -8.03
N ARG A 690 33.71 10.96 -6.91
CA ARG A 690 32.66 10.29 -6.10
C ARG A 690 31.56 11.22 -5.59
N PHE A 691 31.86 12.46 -5.26
CA PHE A 691 30.85 13.39 -4.73
C PHE A 691 29.87 13.88 -5.83
N GLN A 692 30.36 14.06 -7.06
CA GLN A 692 29.52 14.38 -8.21
C GLN A 692 28.53 13.22 -8.48
N VAL A 693 29.05 11.99 -8.48
CA VAL A 693 28.24 10.77 -8.61
C VAL A 693 27.19 10.66 -7.52
N LEU A 694 27.57 10.93 -6.25
CA LEU A 694 26.63 10.91 -5.13
C LEU A 694 25.50 11.95 -5.30
N ALA A 695 25.81 13.15 -5.80
CA ALA A 695 24.78 14.15 -6.08
C ALA A 695 23.79 13.68 -7.17
N TYR A 696 24.30 13.06 -8.22
CA TYR A 696 23.50 12.48 -9.30
C TYR A 696 22.61 11.34 -8.79
N LEU A 697 23.16 10.41 -8.00
CA LEU A 697 22.43 9.32 -7.39
C LEU A 697 21.40 9.79 -6.36
N LEU A 698 21.69 10.86 -5.62
CA LEU A 698 20.75 11.49 -4.69
C LEU A 698 19.53 12.05 -5.46
N PHE A 699 19.74 12.65 -6.62
CA PHE A 699 18.65 13.08 -7.47
C PHE A 699 17.81 11.88 -7.95
N ILE A 700 18.45 10.79 -8.42
CA ILE A 700 17.76 9.55 -8.84
C ILE A 700 16.94 8.94 -7.69
N LEU A 701 17.43 9.04 -6.47
CA LEU A 701 16.71 8.58 -5.28
C LEU A 701 15.44 9.40 -5.02
N LEU A 702 15.51 10.72 -5.15
CA LEU A 702 14.51 11.64 -4.60
C LEU A 702 13.51 12.16 -5.62
N TYR A 703 13.87 12.22 -6.93
CA TYR A 703 12.96 12.76 -7.94
C TYR A 703 11.76 11.83 -8.17
N VAL A 704 10.78 12.30 -8.92
CA VAL A 704 9.51 11.59 -9.14
C VAL A 704 9.69 10.09 -9.43
N PRO A 705 8.79 9.24 -8.94
CA PRO A 705 8.81 7.82 -9.22
C PRO A 705 8.53 7.55 -10.71
N CYS A 706 8.66 6.29 -11.16
CA CYS A 706 8.35 5.90 -12.53
C CYS A 706 6.89 6.24 -12.91
N LEU A 707 6.63 6.37 -14.22
CA LEU A 707 5.34 6.78 -14.76
C LEU A 707 4.17 5.88 -14.29
N ALA A 708 4.42 4.57 -14.14
CA ALA A 708 3.44 3.63 -13.60
C ALA A 708 3.04 3.97 -12.15
N ALA A 709 4.01 4.33 -11.32
CA ALA A 709 3.76 4.77 -9.95
C ALA A 709 3.08 6.15 -9.92
N MET A 710 3.46 7.07 -10.80
CA MET A 710 2.78 8.36 -10.95
C MET A 710 1.30 8.18 -11.30
N GLY A 711 1.00 7.37 -12.32
CA GLY A 711 -0.38 7.08 -12.72
C GLY A 711 -1.22 6.47 -11.57
N THR A 712 -0.60 5.61 -10.77
CA THR A 712 -1.23 5.05 -9.57
C THR A 712 -1.46 6.13 -8.51
N ALA A 713 -0.46 6.97 -8.26
CA ALA A 713 -0.56 8.06 -7.29
C ALA A 713 -1.65 9.08 -7.67
N PHE A 714 -1.75 9.47 -8.94
CA PHE A 714 -2.83 10.35 -9.43
C PHE A 714 -4.22 9.77 -9.19
N ARG A 715 -4.35 8.46 -9.31
CA ARG A 715 -5.62 7.78 -9.10
C ARG A 715 -5.99 7.73 -7.61
N GLU A 716 -5.02 7.50 -6.72
CA GLU A 716 -5.25 7.37 -5.28
C GLU A 716 -5.37 8.73 -4.57
N LEU A 717 -4.63 9.73 -5.02
CA LEU A 717 -4.58 11.08 -4.45
C LEU A 717 -5.50 12.08 -5.14
N GLY A 718 -5.95 11.79 -6.38
CA GLY A 718 -6.59 12.75 -7.25
C GLY A 718 -5.59 13.73 -7.90
N ARG A 719 -6.10 14.60 -8.80
CA ARG A 719 -5.23 15.47 -9.62
C ARG A 719 -4.42 16.45 -8.78
N PHE A 720 -5.03 17.11 -7.80
CA PHE A 720 -4.36 18.14 -7.01
C PHE A 720 -3.20 17.57 -6.16
N TYR A 721 -3.49 16.59 -5.30
CA TYR A 721 -2.46 16.00 -4.43
C TYR A 721 -1.43 15.18 -5.20
N GLY A 722 -1.83 14.52 -6.30
CA GLY A 722 -0.90 13.83 -7.19
C GLY A 722 0.11 14.78 -7.82
N THR A 723 -0.36 15.91 -8.38
CA THR A 723 0.54 16.97 -8.92
C THR A 723 1.41 17.56 -7.82
N LEU A 724 0.83 17.86 -6.64
CA LEU A 724 1.57 18.37 -5.49
C LEU A 724 2.71 17.43 -5.08
N MET A 725 2.44 16.14 -4.99
CA MET A 725 3.44 15.12 -4.67
C MET A 725 4.59 15.13 -5.68
N MET A 726 4.29 15.14 -6.99
CA MET A 726 5.30 15.15 -8.06
C MET A 726 6.18 16.39 -8.00
N VAL A 727 5.57 17.58 -7.88
CA VAL A 727 6.30 18.85 -7.80
C VAL A 727 7.19 18.89 -6.57
N LEU A 728 6.67 18.50 -5.40
CA LEU A 728 7.44 18.51 -4.16
C LEU A 728 8.64 17.57 -4.24
N GLN A 729 8.46 16.34 -4.73
CA GLN A 729 9.56 15.39 -4.88
C GLN A 729 10.64 15.89 -5.83
N THR A 730 10.25 16.45 -6.99
CA THR A 730 11.21 17.00 -7.95
C THR A 730 11.99 18.17 -7.37
N VAL A 731 11.30 19.13 -6.73
CA VAL A 731 11.93 20.31 -6.14
C VAL A 731 12.84 19.92 -4.96
N ILE A 732 12.40 19.02 -4.09
CA ILE A 732 13.21 18.53 -2.96
C ILE A 732 14.42 17.77 -3.49
N GLY A 733 14.24 16.85 -4.44
CA GLY A 733 15.31 16.07 -5.04
C GLY A 733 16.35 16.97 -5.70
N TRP A 734 15.93 17.92 -6.55
CA TRP A 734 16.81 18.88 -7.19
C TRP A 734 17.55 19.75 -6.18
N SER A 735 16.83 20.34 -5.23
CA SER A 735 17.44 21.26 -4.25
C SER A 735 18.46 20.56 -3.35
N LEU A 736 18.16 19.33 -2.88
CA LEU A 736 19.08 18.56 -2.04
C LEU A 736 20.32 18.10 -2.82
N SER A 737 20.17 17.71 -4.08
CA SER A 737 21.29 17.30 -4.94
C SER A 737 22.19 18.48 -5.27
N VAL A 738 21.61 19.65 -5.60
CA VAL A 738 22.37 20.89 -5.82
C VAL A 738 23.08 21.32 -4.54
N LEU A 739 22.37 21.33 -3.41
CA LEU A 739 22.98 21.70 -2.13
C LEU A 739 24.17 20.79 -1.79
N PHE A 740 24.00 19.47 -1.93
CA PHE A 740 25.06 18.50 -1.68
C PHE A 740 26.26 18.74 -2.59
N PHE A 741 26.05 18.88 -3.90
CA PHE A 741 27.11 19.10 -4.88
C PHE A 741 27.84 20.43 -4.67
N GLN A 742 27.09 21.51 -4.44
CA GLN A 742 27.68 22.84 -4.28
C GLN A 742 28.46 22.98 -2.96
N VAL A 743 28.06 22.26 -1.92
CA VAL A 743 28.82 22.22 -0.64
C VAL A 743 30.09 21.39 -0.77
N THR A 744 30.08 20.32 -1.57
CA THR A 744 31.20 19.37 -1.68
C THR A 744 32.19 19.71 -2.79
N CYS A 745 31.72 20.16 -3.96
CA CYS A 745 32.52 20.33 -5.18
C CYS A 745 32.42 21.72 -5.82
N GLY A 746 31.19 22.25 -5.97
CA GLY A 746 30.94 23.41 -6.84
C GLY A 746 31.19 24.77 -6.18
N HIS A 747 31.03 24.87 -4.87
CA HIS A 747 31.24 26.05 -4.01
C HIS A 747 30.54 27.37 -4.45
N SER A 748 29.51 27.28 -5.29
CA SER A 748 28.73 28.46 -5.72
C SER A 748 27.75 28.88 -4.65
N VAL A 749 28.03 30.01 -3.96
CA VAL A 749 27.14 30.57 -2.93
C VAL A 749 25.75 30.89 -3.47
N ALA A 750 25.66 31.34 -4.71
CA ALA A 750 24.38 31.65 -5.34
C ALA A 750 23.47 30.43 -5.47
N LEU A 751 24.03 29.29 -5.91
CA LEU A 751 23.28 28.03 -6.06
C LEU A 751 22.92 27.40 -4.71
N ILE A 752 23.80 27.52 -3.70
CA ILE A 752 23.51 27.12 -2.33
C ILE A 752 22.32 27.93 -1.79
N LEU A 753 22.35 29.26 -1.93
CA LEU A 753 21.24 30.12 -1.48
C LEU A 753 19.96 29.82 -2.24
N THR A 754 20.02 29.62 -3.56
CA THR A 754 18.84 29.24 -4.37
C THR A 754 18.20 27.95 -3.86
N SER A 755 19.01 26.92 -3.59
CA SER A 755 18.52 25.63 -3.08
C SER A 755 17.88 25.78 -1.69
N VAL A 756 18.49 26.55 -0.79
CA VAL A 756 17.95 26.84 0.53
C VAL A 756 16.63 27.61 0.44
N VAL A 757 16.55 28.62 -0.44
CA VAL A 757 15.33 29.42 -0.67
C VAL A 757 14.21 28.54 -1.24
N LEU A 758 14.52 27.62 -2.16
CA LEU A 758 13.53 26.68 -2.70
C LEU A 758 13.00 25.73 -1.62
N LEU A 759 13.89 25.16 -0.79
CA LEU A 759 13.47 24.29 0.32
C LEU A 759 12.63 25.06 1.34
N ALA A 760 13.02 26.30 1.68
CA ALA A 760 12.21 27.17 2.53
C ALA A 760 10.85 27.49 1.89
N GLY A 761 10.82 27.74 0.57
CA GLY A 761 9.61 27.96 -0.21
C GLY A 761 8.66 26.74 -0.16
N VAL A 762 9.21 25.53 -0.24
CA VAL A 762 8.44 24.28 -0.06
C VAL A 762 7.78 24.25 1.32
N VAL A 763 8.50 24.58 2.39
CA VAL A 763 7.95 24.59 3.75
C VAL A 763 6.82 25.63 3.87
N VAL A 764 7.04 26.86 3.35
CA VAL A 764 6.03 27.93 3.37
C VAL A 764 4.79 27.53 2.57
N ALA A 765 4.97 26.93 1.39
CA ALA A 765 3.86 26.45 0.57
C ALA A 765 3.03 25.37 1.30
N LEU A 766 3.69 24.40 1.94
CA LEU A 766 3.03 23.36 2.72
C LEU A 766 2.25 23.94 3.91
N ILE A 767 2.80 24.93 4.61
CA ILE A 767 2.10 25.63 5.70
C ILE A 767 0.86 26.36 5.14
N GLY A 768 0.99 27.01 3.98
CA GLY A 768 -0.12 27.71 3.31
C GLY A 768 -1.24 26.74 2.93
N ILE A 769 -0.91 25.61 2.30
CA ILE A 769 -1.86 24.56 1.93
C ILE A 769 -2.54 24.00 3.19
N GLY A 770 -1.78 23.73 4.25
CA GLY A 770 -2.33 23.20 5.50
C GLY A 770 -3.31 24.17 6.19
N ARG A 771 -3.05 25.48 6.10
CA ARG A 771 -3.98 26.51 6.62
C ARG A 771 -5.28 26.57 5.80
N ASP A 772 -5.19 26.45 4.48
CA ASP A 772 -6.39 26.45 3.60
C ASP A 772 -7.23 25.19 3.83
N GLN A 773 -6.60 24.04 4.03
CA GLN A 773 -7.28 22.77 4.30
C GLN A 773 -8.00 22.76 5.64
N ARG A 774 -7.41 23.35 6.70
CA ARG A 774 -8.09 23.54 7.99
C ARG A 774 -9.34 24.39 7.87
N LYS A 775 -9.28 25.47 7.09
CA LYS A 775 -10.46 26.31 6.83
C LYS A 775 -11.58 25.53 6.11
N LYS A 776 -11.22 24.55 5.29
CA LYS A 776 -12.16 23.72 4.53
C LYS A 776 -12.54 22.40 5.22
N LYS A 777 -12.01 22.13 6.41
CA LYS A 777 -12.24 20.88 7.17
C LYS A 777 -12.05 19.60 6.30
N VAL A 778 -11.00 19.57 5.48
CA VAL A 778 -10.82 18.49 4.48
C VAL A 778 -10.41 17.16 5.14
N PHE A 779 -9.74 17.20 6.30
CA PHE A 779 -9.21 16.05 7.03
C PHE A 779 -9.69 15.98 8.49
N ASP A 780 -10.64 16.80 8.87
CA ASP A 780 -11.32 16.74 10.16
C ASP A 780 -12.46 15.74 10.14
#